data_7985558b9f19808d5df93742a1fcee32
#
_entry.id   7985558b9f19808d5df93742a1fcee32
#
_cell.length_a   1.000
_cell.length_b   1.000
_cell.length_c   1.000
_cell.angle_alpha   90.00
_cell.angle_beta   90.00
_cell.angle_gamma   90.00
#
_symmetry.space_group_name_H-M   'P 1'
#
loop_
_entity.id
_entity.type
_entity.pdbx_description
1 polymer ?
#
loop_
_entity_poly.entity_id
_entity_poly.type
_entity_poly.pdbx_seq_one_letter_code
_entity_poly.pdbx_strand_id
1 'polypeptide(L)'
;MRAPIVPASSSNLHSCGRRARLQTKMNDSLRTLTLLPLAAAVSSVFAAPADDAKWNTLETSVVSATGYEQDVRRAPASMSVTTAEELATKPVTDIGSAIGDVPGVDIGLTKMGNSTISIRGFDSDYTLIMVDGRRQNVSGAMMDNGFNPTSVFMPPPGMIERIEVLRGPASLVWGSDAVGGVVNVITKKHPNEFTGSFTIEGLFQEHDEWANRGGTSFYLGVPVVKDVVSLGLRGRYNAWGKTEVMTPAGKLATHSPTEGYNENVGARLTVTPDTANTWWLDGDFTRFKGGSMNTSNQSIQSRQWYHKYNVAAGHEGEYDFGRTESFVQWNRLDKVKGISTPNDPTKSSYSETHGTFNDPLASSENFELSAKLTTPLELGSLGSMVLTTGGDAIYETFVNNQSTASVIEGVRLDQTQLAAFAEGEWFMNDQWSATVGGRVMWSDIFGAHATPRAYLVWQPMQALSFKGGVAAGYKTPEVRKLVDGLYNSSKGTDYYGNPDLKPEESWSYELSSTAELGGVASVTVGGFFTQFKNMLDSEEIAESTYKAINHGRVESKGVEVLVKTRPVWNTRFTGGYTFTHAEITEGADEGKRPNELPRHTLTARVDWASGPFTAYVKSSSKFDMAVSNPGNKGSRNAPKYEDYTIVDIGGSWTPVKNHVIAWAVNNVLDKDTAVFEKSGTSSWANIYSNYIEGRNLWLSYTYSF
;
A
#
# COMPACT_ATOMS: atom_id res chain seq x y z
N MET A 1 -45.13 41.99 52.78
CA MET A 1 -45.46 41.27 54.01
C MET A 1 -44.87 39.88 53.95
N ARG A 2 -43.96 39.60 54.88
CA ARG A 2 -43.55 38.27 55.42
C ARG A 2 -43.00 37.20 54.44
N ALA A 3 -41.69 37.04 54.42
CA ALA A 3 -41.04 35.76 54.54
C ALA A 3 -41.31 35.16 55.98
N PRO A 4 -40.98 33.94 56.42
CA PRO A 4 -39.97 32.99 55.94
C PRO A 4 -40.39 31.51 56.10
N ILE A 5 -39.55 30.54 55.82
CA ILE A 5 -39.00 29.49 56.71
C ILE A 5 -38.53 28.25 55.90
N VAL A 6 -37.25 27.94 56.05
CA VAL A 6 -36.61 26.62 55.74
C VAL A 6 -36.90 25.68 56.91
N PRO A 7 -36.94 24.32 56.79
CA PRO A 7 -35.75 23.47 56.95
C PRO A 7 -35.68 22.24 56.06
N ALA A 8 -34.51 21.92 55.56
CA ALA A 8 -33.52 20.87 55.97
C ALA A 8 -33.91 19.38 55.84
N SER A 9 -33.04 18.73 55.10
CA SER A 9 -32.46 17.35 55.20
C SER A 9 -33.13 16.19 54.43
N SER A 10 -32.38 15.64 53.50
CA SER A 10 -31.71 14.34 53.65
C SER A 10 -30.98 13.90 52.39
N SER A 11 -29.74 13.55 52.61
CA SER A 11 -28.73 12.85 51.86
C SER A 11 -29.23 11.77 50.90
N ASN A 12 -28.65 11.78 49.65
CA ASN A 12 -28.17 10.52 49.09
C ASN A 12 -26.97 10.80 48.17
N LEU A 13 -25.83 10.31 48.59
CA LEU A 13 -24.56 10.20 47.91
C LEU A 13 -24.69 9.21 46.76
N HIS A 14 -24.45 9.67 45.54
CA HIS A 14 -23.96 8.77 44.47
C HIS A 14 -22.61 9.25 44.04
N SER A 15 -21.61 8.46 44.39
CA SER A 15 -20.20 8.62 44.07
C SER A 15 -19.94 8.54 42.59
N CYS A 16 -19.65 9.66 41.96
CA CYS A 16 -19.01 9.71 40.65
C CYS A 16 -17.51 9.69 40.86
N GLY A 17 -16.88 8.52 40.71
CA GLY A 17 -15.45 8.32 40.81
C GLY A 17 -14.68 9.05 39.72
N ARG A 18 -14.19 10.25 40.02
CA ARG A 18 -13.13 10.91 39.27
C ARG A 18 -11.83 10.12 39.49
N ARG A 19 -11.39 9.34 38.49
CA ARG A 19 -10.00 8.91 38.40
C ARG A 19 -9.14 10.14 38.14
N ALA A 20 -8.51 10.66 39.18
CA ALA A 20 -7.40 11.60 39.03
C ALA A 20 -6.22 10.88 38.37
N ARG A 21 -5.89 11.24 37.14
CA ARG A 21 -4.62 10.87 36.49
C ARG A 21 -3.49 11.58 37.23
N LEU A 22 -2.70 10.85 37.97
CA LEU A 22 -1.39 11.28 38.44
C LEU A 22 -0.49 11.44 37.20
N GLN A 23 -0.27 12.69 36.79
CA GLN A 23 0.83 13.04 35.90
C GLN A 23 2.15 12.89 36.67
N THR A 24 2.78 11.75 36.50
CA THR A 24 4.18 11.58 36.92
C THR A 24 5.03 12.28 35.86
N LYS A 25 5.63 13.41 36.23
CA LYS A 25 6.72 14.03 35.47
C LYS A 25 7.88 13.03 35.46
N MET A 26 8.05 12.30 34.38
CA MET A 26 9.28 11.56 34.13
C MET A 26 10.34 12.53 33.60
N ASN A 27 11.45 12.58 34.30
CA ASN A 27 12.61 13.42 34.04
C ASN A 27 13.20 13.16 32.65
N ASP A 28 13.68 14.23 32.00
CA ASP A 28 14.34 14.28 30.71
C ASP A 28 15.63 13.42 30.58
N SER A 29 16.05 12.75 31.64
CA SER A 29 17.25 11.89 31.67
C SER A 29 17.07 10.48 31.07
N LEU A 30 15.85 10.09 30.65
CA LEU A 30 15.57 8.79 30.01
C LEU A 30 15.61 8.82 28.49
N ARG A 31 15.76 9.99 27.86
CA ARG A 31 15.81 10.12 26.39
C ARG A 31 17.13 9.62 25.75
N THR A 32 18.18 9.39 26.53
CA THR A 32 19.51 9.00 26.05
C THR A 32 19.84 7.51 26.26
N LEU A 33 18.95 6.73 26.85
CA LEU A 33 19.29 5.35 27.29
C LEU A 33 18.69 4.24 26.42
N THR A 34 17.91 4.54 25.38
CA THR A 34 17.24 3.53 24.55
C THR A 34 18.01 3.06 23.31
N LEU A 35 19.17 3.65 23.02
CA LEU A 35 19.99 3.27 21.84
C LEU A 35 21.27 2.47 22.17
N LEU A 36 21.67 2.33 23.42
CA LEU A 36 22.94 1.70 23.80
C LEU A 36 22.92 0.17 24.08
N PRO A 37 21.83 -0.52 24.39
CA PRO A 37 21.90 -1.96 24.59
C PRO A 37 21.94 -2.80 23.31
N LEU A 38 21.58 -2.24 22.13
CA LEU A 38 21.61 -3.00 20.86
C LEU A 38 23.03 -3.17 20.29
N ALA A 39 23.95 -2.26 20.57
CA ALA A 39 25.32 -2.33 20.04
C ALA A 39 26.23 -3.29 20.84
N ALA A 40 25.91 -3.58 22.08
CA ALA A 40 26.72 -4.46 22.95
C ALA A 40 26.42 -5.96 22.78
N ALA A 41 25.27 -6.33 22.19
CA ALA A 41 24.87 -7.72 21.99
C ALA A 41 25.51 -8.39 20.76
N VAL A 42 26.17 -7.62 19.87
CA VAL A 42 26.72 -8.13 18.61
C VAL A 42 28.12 -8.74 18.77
N SER A 43 28.80 -8.55 19.88
CA SER A 43 30.23 -8.88 20.01
C SER A 43 30.58 -10.29 20.50
N SER A 44 29.63 -11.18 20.78
CA SER A 44 29.92 -12.49 21.41
C SER A 44 29.22 -13.70 20.80
N VAL A 45 28.91 -13.68 19.48
CA VAL A 45 28.15 -14.78 18.87
C VAL A 45 28.92 -15.39 17.70
N PHE A 46 29.77 -16.38 17.98
CA PHE A 46 30.32 -17.28 16.98
C PHE A 46 30.05 -18.74 17.34
N ALA A 47 29.45 -19.45 16.35
CA ALA A 47 29.38 -20.89 16.13
C ALA A 47 28.23 -21.69 16.77
N ALA A 48 27.22 -22.00 15.94
CA ALA A 48 26.63 -23.35 15.78
C ALA A 48 25.84 -23.39 14.45
N PRO A 49 25.81 -24.48 13.69
CA PRO A 49 25.06 -24.56 12.45
C PRO A 49 23.56 -24.57 12.74
N ALA A 50 22.83 -23.64 12.14
CA ALA A 50 21.38 -23.62 12.14
C ALA A 50 20.84 -24.60 11.10
N ASP A 51 19.65 -25.13 11.36
CA ASP A 51 18.91 -25.94 10.40
C ASP A 51 18.41 -25.02 9.27
N ASP A 52 19.20 -24.88 8.20
CA ASP A 52 19.02 -23.91 7.11
C ASP A 52 17.71 -24.08 6.31
N ALA A 53 17.02 -25.22 6.47
CA ALA A 53 15.83 -25.56 5.69
C ALA A 53 14.59 -24.67 5.96
N LYS A 54 14.55 -23.94 7.08
CA LYS A 54 13.45 -23.03 7.46
C LYS A 54 13.70 -21.56 7.12
N TRP A 55 14.91 -21.22 6.67
CA TRP A 55 15.34 -19.85 6.45
C TRP A 55 15.87 -19.64 5.04
N ASN A 56 15.06 -19.97 4.02
CA ASN A 56 15.43 -19.78 2.61
C ASN A 56 15.47 -18.25 2.30
N THR A 57 16.66 -17.59 2.38
CA THR A 57 16.57 -16.18 2.69
C THR A 57 17.57 -15.22 2.11
N LEU A 58 18.52 -15.59 1.30
CA LEU A 58 19.46 -14.59 0.78
C LEU A 58 19.49 -14.47 -0.75
N GLU A 59 18.93 -15.41 -1.45
CA GLU A 59 18.76 -15.37 -2.91
C GLU A 59 17.28 -15.16 -3.23
N THR A 60 16.82 -13.91 -3.09
CA THR A 60 15.46 -13.58 -3.47
C THR A 60 15.49 -13.06 -4.89
N SER A 61 14.89 -13.82 -5.77
CA SER A 61 14.65 -13.44 -7.15
C SER A 61 13.50 -12.44 -7.24
N VAL A 62 13.64 -11.43 -8.08
CA VAL A 62 12.64 -10.36 -8.30
C VAL A 62 12.43 -10.14 -9.79
N VAL A 63 11.21 -9.74 -10.15
CA VAL A 63 10.79 -9.47 -11.53
C VAL A 63 10.51 -7.98 -11.75
N SER A 64 10.07 -7.27 -10.73
CA SER A 64 9.50 -5.92 -10.89
C SER A 64 10.52 -4.85 -11.27
N ALA A 65 11.82 -5.12 -11.16
CA ALA A 65 12.86 -4.14 -11.51
C ALA A 65 13.10 -4.00 -13.01
N THR A 66 13.06 -5.10 -13.76
CA THR A 66 13.44 -5.18 -15.19
C THR A 66 12.41 -5.91 -16.04
N GLY A 67 11.39 -6.49 -15.40
CA GLY A 67 10.39 -7.30 -16.08
C GLY A 67 10.83 -8.74 -16.36
N TYR A 68 11.99 -9.18 -15.89
CA TYR A 68 12.45 -10.57 -15.89
C TYR A 68 13.09 -10.94 -14.56
N GLU A 69 13.21 -12.22 -14.29
CA GLU A 69 13.67 -12.75 -12.99
C GLU A 69 15.17 -12.57 -12.80
N GLN A 70 15.56 -11.91 -11.70
CA GLN A 70 16.96 -11.67 -11.35
C GLN A 70 17.18 -11.57 -9.84
N ASP A 71 18.43 -11.72 -9.39
CA ASP A 71 18.81 -11.54 -7.99
C ASP A 71 18.57 -10.08 -7.55
N VAL A 72 17.87 -9.89 -6.43
CA VAL A 72 17.58 -8.58 -5.83
C VAL A 72 18.83 -7.72 -5.63
N ARG A 73 20.00 -8.34 -5.39
CA ARG A 73 21.29 -7.65 -5.23
C ARG A 73 21.81 -7.05 -6.52
N ARG A 74 21.45 -7.60 -7.68
CA ARG A 74 21.84 -7.12 -9.01
C ARG A 74 20.77 -6.25 -9.66
N ALA A 75 19.53 -6.37 -9.19
CA ALA A 75 18.41 -5.59 -9.73
C ALA A 75 18.72 -4.10 -9.74
N PRO A 76 18.60 -3.40 -10.87
CA PRO A 76 18.93 -1.99 -11.02
C PRO A 76 17.86 -1.08 -10.42
N ALA A 77 17.52 -1.29 -9.16
CA ALA A 77 16.52 -0.54 -8.38
C ALA A 77 16.65 -0.84 -6.89
N SER A 78 16.07 0.03 -6.06
CA SER A 78 15.86 -0.21 -4.63
C SER A 78 14.64 -1.09 -4.42
N MET A 79 14.84 -2.35 -4.04
CA MET A 79 13.76 -3.34 -3.88
C MET A 79 13.70 -3.96 -2.49
N SER A 80 12.50 -4.37 -2.11
CA SER A 80 12.24 -5.23 -0.94
C SER A 80 11.24 -6.30 -1.31
N VAL A 81 11.31 -7.43 -0.62
CA VAL A 81 10.42 -8.58 -0.82
C VAL A 81 9.85 -8.98 0.53
N THR A 82 8.53 -9.17 0.58
CA THR A 82 7.80 -9.81 1.68
C THR A 82 7.42 -11.22 1.23
N THR A 83 7.86 -12.24 1.96
CA THR A 83 7.67 -13.65 1.57
C THR A 83 6.33 -14.22 2.04
N ALA A 84 5.92 -15.37 1.48
CA ALA A 84 4.73 -16.10 1.91
C ALA A 84 4.79 -16.48 3.40
N GLU A 85 5.98 -16.85 3.91
CA GLU A 85 6.20 -17.22 5.31
C GLU A 85 5.98 -16.00 6.24
N GLU A 86 6.45 -14.82 5.84
CA GLU A 86 6.21 -13.58 6.59
C GLU A 86 4.72 -13.22 6.61
N LEU A 87 4.01 -13.41 5.48
CA LEU A 87 2.57 -13.17 5.39
C LEU A 87 1.75 -14.14 6.24
N ALA A 88 2.18 -15.39 6.37
CA ALA A 88 1.48 -16.42 7.15
C ALA A 88 1.51 -16.20 8.67
N THR A 89 2.39 -15.33 9.18
CA THR A 89 2.59 -15.11 10.63
C THR A 89 1.97 -13.82 11.15
N LYS A 90 1.32 -13.01 10.31
CA LYS A 90 0.72 -11.71 10.69
C LYS A 90 -0.67 -11.55 10.09
N PRO A 91 -1.54 -10.71 10.69
CA PRO A 91 -2.83 -10.38 10.08
C PRO A 91 -2.60 -9.62 8.76
N VAL A 92 -3.18 -10.13 7.68
CA VAL A 92 -3.13 -9.52 6.35
C VAL A 92 -4.53 -9.15 5.91
N THR A 93 -4.94 -7.91 6.18
CA THR A 93 -6.26 -7.41 5.85
C THR A 93 -6.34 -6.86 4.43
N ASP A 94 -5.27 -6.20 3.98
CA ASP A 94 -5.10 -5.62 2.66
C ASP A 94 -3.60 -5.58 2.27
N ILE A 95 -3.28 -5.03 1.09
CA ILE A 95 -1.89 -4.94 0.60
C ILE A 95 -1.02 -4.07 1.54
N GLY A 96 -1.58 -2.97 2.07
CA GLY A 96 -0.83 -2.09 2.98
C GLY A 96 -0.38 -2.81 4.24
N SER A 97 -1.28 -3.57 4.88
CA SER A 97 -0.95 -4.38 6.06
C SER A 97 0.11 -5.45 5.77
N ALA A 98 0.15 -5.95 4.53
CA ALA A 98 1.14 -6.93 4.10
C ALA A 98 2.57 -6.36 4.02
N ILE A 99 2.73 -5.09 3.63
CA ILE A 99 4.04 -4.47 3.33
C ILE A 99 4.45 -3.33 4.29
N GLY A 100 3.67 -3.05 5.32
CA GLY A 100 3.92 -1.94 6.25
C GLY A 100 5.25 -2.00 7.02
N ASP A 101 5.97 -3.13 6.93
CA ASP A 101 7.28 -3.33 7.55
C ASP A 101 8.45 -3.00 6.60
N VAL A 102 8.16 -2.68 5.33
CA VAL A 102 9.17 -2.38 4.32
C VAL A 102 9.73 -0.96 4.53
N PRO A 103 11.06 -0.78 4.63
CA PRO A 103 11.67 0.55 4.73
C PRO A 103 11.27 1.45 3.57
N GLY A 104 11.00 2.73 3.86
CA GLY A 104 10.57 3.71 2.86
C GLY A 104 9.10 3.60 2.44
N VAL A 105 8.35 2.64 3.01
CA VAL A 105 6.89 2.52 2.87
C VAL A 105 6.21 3.07 4.11
N ASP A 106 5.25 3.94 3.92
CA ASP A 106 4.40 4.46 4.98
C ASP A 106 2.94 4.08 4.73
N ILE A 107 2.28 3.57 5.76
CA ILE A 107 0.89 3.14 5.69
C ILE A 107 0.04 4.12 6.49
N GLY A 108 -0.93 4.71 5.81
CA GLY A 108 -2.00 5.50 6.38
C GLY A 108 -3.33 4.75 6.34
N LEU A 109 -4.39 5.36 6.88
CA LEU A 109 -5.75 4.82 6.85
C LEU A 109 -6.72 5.82 6.24
N THR A 110 -7.60 5.32 5.37
CA THR A 110 -8.73 6.09 4.87
C THR A 110 -9.84 6.19 5.93
N LYS A 111 -10.81 7.08 5.72
CA LYS A 111 -12.00 7.18 6.59
C LYS A 111 -12.85 5.88 6.64
N MET A 112 -12.70 5.00 5.66
CA MET A 112 -13.37 3.70 5.59
C MET A 112 -12.53 2.56 6.19
N GLY A 113 -11.34 2.85 6.73
CA GLY A 113 -10.45 1.88 7.37
C GLY A 113 -9.57 1.08 6.41
N ASN A 114 -9.47 1.49 5.14
CA ASN A 114 -8.57 0.85 4.17
C ASN A 114 -7.19 1.51 4.22
N SER A 115 -6.14 0.74 3.94
CA SER A 115 -4.77 1.26 3.89
C SER A 115 -4.54 2.17 2.68
N THR A 116 -3.82 3.26 2.90
CA THR A 116 -3.11 4.01 1.86
C THR A 116 -1.63 3.65 1.91
N ILE A 117 -0.97 3.60 0.75
CA ILE A 117 0.42 3.16 0.63
C ILE A 117 1.24 4.28 0.02
N SER A 118 2.05 4.95 0.84
CA SER A 118 2.97 6.00 0.42
C SER A 118 4.40 5.47 0.35
N ILE A 119 5.13 5.81 -0.71
CA ILE A 119 6.52 5.36 -0.88
C ILE A 119 7.42 6.59 -0.96
N ARG A 120 8.44 6.67 -0.10
CA ARG A 120 9.43 7.77 -0.03
C ARG A 120 8.79 9.16 0.06
N GLY A 121 7.60 9.24 0.68
CA GLY A 121 6.87 10.49 0.88
C GLY A 121 5.95 10.91 -0.27
N PHE A 122 5.81 10.09 -1.30
CA PHE A 122 4.78 10.27 -2.34
C PHE A 122 3.52 9.51 -1.95
N ASP A 123 2.38 10.16 -2.12
CA ASP A 123 1.07 9.62 -1.74
C ASP A 123 0.72 8.32 -2.51
N SER A 124 -0.30 7.66 -2.04
CA SER A 124 -0.82 6.40 -2.61
C SER A 124 -1.17 6.49 -4.09
N ASP A 125 -1.54 7.68 -4.57
CA ASP A 125 -1.87 7.92 -5.97
C ASP A 125 -0.66 7.81 -6.92
N TYR A 126 0.55 7.79 -6.37
CA TYR A 126 1.83 7.62 -7.08
C TYR A 126 2.42 6.21 -6.94
N THR A 127 1.66 5.30 -6.33
CA THR A 127 2.07 3.90 -6.14
C THR A 127 1.25 2.99 -7.05
N LEU A 128 1.92 2.34 -8.00
CA LEU A 128 1.29 1.35 -8.87
C LEU A 128 1.14 0.02 -8.14
N ILE A 129 -0.09 -0.50 -8.08
CA ILE A 129 -0.40 -1.82 -7.55
C ILE A 129 -0.61 -2.81 -8.68
N MET A 130 0.07 -3.96 -8.62
CA MET A 130 -0.02 -5.02 -9.62
C MET A 130 -0.24 -6.39 -8.98
N VAL A 131 -0.82 -7.29 -9.75
CA VAL A 131 -0.88 -8.74 -9.48
C VAL A 131 -0.33 -9.45 -10.71
N ASP A 132 0.76 -10.19 -10.54
CA ASP A 132 1.47 -10.87 -11.63
C ASP A 132 1.84 -9.93 -12.80
N GLY A 133 2.31 -8.72 -12.48
CA GLY A 133 2.67 -7.71 -13.48
C GLY A 133 1.50 -7.01 -14.18
N ARG A 134 0.25 -7.31 -13.79
CA ARG A 134 -0.97 -6.71 -14.36
C ARG A 134 -1.51 -5.63 -13.43
N ARG A 135 -1.78 -4.45 -13.96
CA ARG A 135 -2.30 -3.30 -13.20
C ARG A 135 -3.62 -3.63 -12.50
N GLN A 136 -3.73 -3.23 -11.25
CA GLN A 136 -4.95 -3.30 -10.45
C GLN A 136 -5.57 -1.92 -10.20
N ASN A 137 -4.84 -0.86 -10.47
CA ASN A 137 -5.35 0.49 -10.37
C ASN A 137 -6.46 0.67 -11.42
N VAL A 138 -7.63 0.96 -10.96
CA VAL A 138 -8.68 1.60 -11.73
C VAL A 138 -8.58 3.08 -11.46
N SER A 139 -8.94 3.90 -12.44
CA SER A 139 -8.81 5.35 -12.39
C SER A 139 -9.10 5.91 -10.99
N GLY A 140 -8.25 6.80 -10.51
CA GLY A 140 -8.45 7.57 -9.27
C GLY A 140 -9.78 8.34 -9.20
N ALA A 141 -10.46 8.44 -10.36
CA ALA A 141 -11.81 8.98 -10.48
C ALA A 141 -12.86 8.34 -9.56
N MET A 142 -12.63 7.10 -9.09
CA MET A 142 -13.53 6.40 -8.17
C MET A 142 -13.23 6.69 -6.69
N MET A 143 -12.20 7.45 -6.38
CA MET A 143 -11.86 7.83 -5.00
C MET A 143 -12.84 8.87 -4.46
N ASP A 144 -13.89 8.39 -3.84
CA ASP A 144 -14.90 9.20 -3.18
C ASP A 144 -14.87 8.97 -1.67
N ASN A 145 -14.91 10.05 -0.87
CA ASN A 145 -14.95 10.01 0.60
C ASN A 145 -13.83 9.19 1.29
N GLY A 146 -12.64 9.14 0.69
CA GLY A 146 -11.51 8.42 1.25
C GLY A 146 -11.57 6.89 1.02
N PHE A 147 -12.28 6.44 -0.01
CA PHE A 147 -12.17 5.09 -0.52
C PHE A 147 -10.95 5.00 -1.45
N ASN A 148 -10.00 4.13 -1.12
CA ASN A 148 -8.90 3.78 -2.01
C ASN A 148 -9.09 2.32 -2.44
N PRO A 149 -9.52 2.05 -3.68
CA PRO A 149 -9.82 0.71 -4.14
C PRO A 149 -8.58 -0.15 -4.36
N THR A 150 -7.40 0.44 -4.45
CA THR A 150 -6.20 -0.28 -4.87
C THR A 150 -5.67 -1.24 -3.82
N SER A 151 -5.71 -0.87 -2.53
CA SER A 151 -5.21 -1.71 -1.44
C SER A 151 -6.13 -2.87 -1.06
N VAL A 152 -7.43 -2.76 -1.36
CA VAL A 152 -8.47 -3.72 -0.91
C VAL A 152 -8.53 -4.95 -1.79
N PHE A 153 -8.16 -4.83 -3.08
CA PHE A 153 -8.28 -5.90 -4.07
C PHE A 153 -7.02 -6.78 -4.11
N MET A 154 -6.90 -7.63 -3.12
CA MET A 154 -5.74 -8.50 -2.92
C MET A 154 -6.13 -9.97 -3.07
N PRO A 155 -5.32 -10.82 -3.76
CA PRO A 155 -5.50 -12.26 -3.76
C PRO A 155 -5.49 -12.85 -2.34
N PRO A 156 -6.11 -14.03 -2.12
CA PRO A 156 -6.00 -14.72 -0.84
C PRO A 156 -4.54 -14.92 -0.43
N PRO A 157 -4.15 -14.67 0.84
CA PRO A 157 -2.76 -14.79 1.29
C PRO A 157 -2.11 -16.15 0.97
N GLY A 158 -2.85 -17.25 1.07
CA GLY A 158 -2.35 -18.58 0.75
C GLY A 158 -1.97 -18.82 -0.72
N MET A 159 -2.45 -17.97 -1.64
CA MET A 159 -2.09 -17.97 -3.06
C MET A 159 -0.84 -17.12 -3.35
N ILE A 160 -0.47 -16.21 -2.46
CA ILE A 160 0.65 -15.30 -2.67
C ILE A 160 1.96 -16.08 -2.48
N GLU A 161 2.88 -15.94 -3.41
CA GLU A 161 4.23 -16.44 -3.33
C GLU A 161 5.14 -15.41 -2.64
N ARG A 162 5.05 -14.15 -3.08
CA ARG A 162 5.76 -13.01 -2.51
C ARG A 162 5.13 -11.69 -2.93
N ILE A 163 5.45 -10.61 -2.21
CA ILE A 163 5.12 -9.25 -2.63
C ILE A 163 6.43 -8.49 -2.84
N GLU A 164 6.62 -7.96 -4.03
CA GLU A 164 7.77 -7.16 -4.40
C GLU A 164 7.42 -5.68 -4.29
N VAL A 165 8.26 -4.91 -3.59
CA VAL A 165 8.12 -3.46 -3.45
C VAL A 165 9.33 -2.79 -4.08
N LEU A 166 9.12 -2.12 -5.21
CA LEU A 166 10.10 -1.29 -5.88
C LEU A 166 9.88 0.16 -5.46
N ARG A 167 10.94 0.81 -4.98
CA ARG A 167 10.90 2.20 -4.53
C ARG A 167 11.57 3.11 -5.55
N GLY A 168 10.90 4.22 -5.88
CA GLY A 168 11.30 5.15 -6.93
C GLY A 168 10.65 4.87 -8.28
N PRO A 169 10.86 5.74 -9.28
CA PRO A 169 10.17 5.66 -10.56
C PRO A 169 10.48 4.37 -11.32
N ALA A 170 9.43 3.71 -11.80
CA ALA A 170 9.48 2.51 -12.62
C ALA A 170 8.67 2.65 -13.92
N SER A 171 8.39 3.89 -14.32
CA SER A 171 7.53 4.18 -15.48
C SER A 171 8.08 3.67 -16.80
N LEU A 172 9.39 3.36 -16.92
CA LEU A 172 9.96 2.75 -18.11
C LEU A 172 9.33 1.38 -18.37
N VAL A 173 9.35 0.48 -17.41
CA VAL A 173 8.83 -0.89 -17.55
C VAL A 173 7.31 -0.93 -17.39
N TRP A 174 6.76 -0.17 -16.43
CA TRP A 174 5.38 -0.33 -15.98
C TRP A 174 4.45 0.83 -16.36
N GLY A 175 4.97 1.89 -17.01
CA GLY A 175 4.20 3.02 -17.54
C GLY A 175 3.72 4.02 -16.48
N SER A 176 2.59 4.68 -16.74
CA SER A 176 1.96 5.68 -15.86
C SER A 176 1.71 5.13 -14.45
N ASP A 177 1.59 6.02 -13.46
CA ASP A 177 1.33 5.77 -12.02
C ASP A 177 2.49 5.14 -11.23
N ALA A 178 3.54 4.61 -11.89
CA ALA A 178 4.73 4.07 -11.24
C ALA A 178 5.78 5.17 -10.96
N VAL A 179 5.36 6.28 -10.35
CA VAL A 179 6.21 7.46 -10.09
C VAL A 179 6.87 7.38 -8.72
N GLY A 180 6.13 7.03 -7.69
CA GLY A 180 6.60 6.82 -6.31
C GLY A 180 7.19 5.43 -6.12
N GLY A 181 6.61 4.44 -6.78
CA GLY A 181 7.02 3.05 -6.71
C GLY A 181 5.99 2.07 -7.26
N VAL A 182 6.33 0.79 -7.12
CA VAL A 182 5.49 -0.33 -7.56
C VAL A 182 5.37 -1.34 -6.44
N VAL A 183 4.16 -1.83 -6.20
CA VAL A 183 3.88 -3.00 -5.35
C VAL A 183 3.32 -4.09 -6.25
N ASN A 184 4.07 -5.18 -6.44
CA ASN A 184 3.67 -6.29 -7.29
C ASN A 184 3.46 -7.55 -6.46
N VAL A 185 2.22 -8.03 -6.44
CA VAL A 185 1.84 -9.28 -5.77
C VAL A 185 2.08 -10.43 -6.73
N ILE A 186 3.06 -11.27 -6.46
CA ILE A 186 3.37 -12.46 -7.25
C ILE A 186 2.59 -13.63 -6.67
N THR A 187 1.85 -14.33 -7.53
CA THR A 187 1.01 -15.46 -7.14
C THR A 187 1.63 -16.79 -7.55
N LYS A 188 1.28 -17.86 -6.82
CA LYS A 188 1.62 -19.23 -7.18
C LYS A 188 0.99 -19.58 -8.52
N LYS A 189 1.79 -20.01 -9.48
CA LYS A 189 1.38 -20.38 -10.85
C LYS A 189 1.53 -21.89 -11.07
N HIS A 190 0.79 -22.42 -12.03
CA HIS A 190 0.96 -23.77 -12.60
C HIS A 190 1.04 -24.92 -11.57
N PRO A 191 -0.04 -25.24 -10.84
CA PRO A 191 -0.04 -26.38 -9.96
C PRO A 191 0.05 -27.70 -10.77
N ASN A 192 1.20 -28.37 -10.69
CA ASN A 192 1.42 -29.68 -11.30
C ASN A 192 0.95 -30.84 -10.42
N GLU A 193 0.59 -30.52 -9.17
CA GLU A 193 0.03 -31.42 -8.19
C GLU A 193 -1.22 -30.82 -7.57
N PHE A 194 -2.09 -31.68 -7.03
CA PHE A 194 -3.24 -31.22 -6.27
C PHE A 194 -2.74 -30.51 -5.01
N THR A 195 -2.96 -29.22 -4.92
CA THR A 195 -2.48 -28.38 -3.82
C THR A 195 -3.53 -27.36 -3.43
N GLY A 196 -3.46 -26.89 -2.21
CA GLY A 196 -4.37 -25.86 -1.78
C GLY A 196 -4.13 -25.40 -0.35
N SER A 197 -4.89 -24.39 0.04
CA SER A 197 -4.94 -23.93 1.41
C SER A 197 -6.34 -23.43 1.74
N PHE A 198 -6.75 -23.63 2.99
CA PHE A 198 -7.95 -23.07 3.57
C PHE A 198 -7.57 -22.40 4.88
N THR A 199 -7.96 -21.13 5.04
CA THR A 199 -7.66 -20.33 6.23
C THR A 199 -8.93 -19.78 6.84
N ILE A 200 -9.05 -19.85 8.16
CA ILE A 200 -10.02 -19.11 8.97
C ILE A 200 -9.22 -18.20 9.90
N GLU A 201 -9.63 -16.95 10.01
CA GLU A 201 -8.96 -15.96 10.88
C GLU A 201 -9.96 -15.08 11.61
N GLY A 202 -9.55 -14.58 12.78
CA GLY A 202 -10.28 -13.61 13.56
C GLY A 202 -9.34 -12.65 14.27
N LEU A 203 -9.76 -11.39 14.37
CA LEU A 203 -9.08 -10.34 15.12
C LEU A 203 -10.06 -9.80 16.15
N PHE A 204 -9.68 -9.88 17.42
CA PHE A 204 -10.49 -9.57 18.59
C PHE A 204 -9.88 -8.38 19.31
N GLN A 205 -10.63 -7.31 19.39
CA GLN A 205 -10.22 -6.07 20.06
C GLN A 205 -10.36 -6.17 21.57
N GLU A 206 -9.44 -5.57 22.33
CA GLU A 206 -9.57 -5.43 23.76
C GLU A 206 -10.53 -4.29 24.13
N HIS A 207 -10.61 -3.26 23.31
CA HIS A 207 -11.41 -2.07 23.53
C HIS A 207 -12.63 -2.04 22.59
N ASP A 208 -13.81 -1.79 23.15
CA ASP A 208 -15.10 -1.86 22.46
C ASP A 208 -15.28 -0.79 21.37
N GLU A 209 -14.49 0.30 21.39
CA GLU A 209 -14.53 1.33 20.34
C GLU A 209 -13.95 0.86 19.02
N TRP A 210 -13.19 -0.22 19.00
CA TRP A 210 -12.60 -0.78 17.80
C TRP A 210 -13.36 -1.99 17.27
N ALA A 211 -13.37 -2.15 15.96
CA ALA A 211 -14.12 -3.22 15.31
C ALA A 211 -13.40 -4.56 15.36
N ASN A 212 -14.06 -5.60 15.86
CA ASN A 212 -13.63 -6.98 15.59
C ASN A 212 -13.74 -7.29 14.11
N ARG A 213 -12.84 -8.18 13.63
CA ARG A 213 -12.79 -8.63 12.23
C ARG A 213 -12.71 -10.14 12.17
N GLY A 214 -13.19 -10.71 11.07
CA GLY A 214 -13.04 -12.13 10.83
C GLY A 214 -13.17 -12.46 9.36
N GLY A 215 -12.55 -13.55 8.96
CA GLY A 215 -12.52 -13.92 7.56
C GLY A 215 -12.19 -15.38 7.33
N THR A 216 -12.36 -15.75 6.08
CA THR A 216 -11.94 -17.04 5.55
C THR A 216 -11.40 -16.86 4.13
N SER A 217 -10.45 -17.68 3.77
CA SER A 217 -9.91 -17.70 2.42
C SER A 217 -9.52 -19.11 1.99
N PHE A 218 -9.56 -19.34 0.69
CA PHE A 218 -9.10 -20.59 0.12
C PHE A 218 -8.35 -20.37 -1.19
N TYR A 219 -7.45 -21.26 -1.47
CA TYR A 219 -6.81 -21.48 -2.76
C TYR A 219 -6.79 -22.95 -3.06
N LEU A 220 -7.12 -23.34 -4.29
CA LEU A 220 -7.12 -24.72 -4.75
C LEU A 220 -6.48 -24.79 -6.14
N GLY A 221 -5.42 -25.55 -6.25
CA GLY A 221 -4.73 -25.86 -7.50
C GLY A 221 -5.00 -27.31 -7.92
N VAL A 222 -5.58 -27.47 -9.10
CA VAL A 222 -6.01 -28.76 -9.63
C VAL A 222 -5.30 -29.03 -10.95
N PRO A 223 -4.42 -30.05 -11.06
CA PRO A 223 -3.92 -30.52 -12.33
C PRO A 223 -5.02 -31.32 -13.05
N VAL A 224 -5.73 -30.69 -13.97
CA VAL A 224 -6.82 -31.33 -14.76
C VAL A 224 -6.24 -32.37 -15.71
N VAL A 225 -5.14 -32.00 -16.37
CA VAL A 225 -4.27 -32.91 -17.13
C VAL A 225 -2.86 -32.59 -16.66
N LYS A 226 -2.22 -33.60 -16.06
CA LYS A 226 -0.89 -33.43 -15.48
C LYS A 226 0.07 -32.80 -16.49
N ASP A 227 0.80 -31.77 -16.05
CA ASP A 227 1.79 -30.99 -16.81
C ASP A 227 1.25 -30.26 -18.06
N VAL A 228 -0.04 -30.38 -18.36
CA VAL A 228 -0.66 -29.75 -19.55
C VAL A 228 -1.76 -28.75 -19.20
N VAL A 229 -2.70 -29.12 -18.33
CA VAL A 229 -3.85 -28.28 -18.00
C VAL A 229 -4.02 -28.20 -16.49
N SER A 230 -3.97 -27.01 -15.95
CA SER A 230 -4.25 -26.76 -14.55
C SER A 230 -5.34 -25.72 -14.33
N LEU A 231 -6.10 -25.87 -13.24
CA LEU A 231 -7.14 -24.96 -12.80
C LEU A 231 -6.80 -24.48 -11.38
N GLY A 232 -6.65 -23.18 -11.23
CA GLY A 232 -6.56 -22.50 -9.93
C GLY A 232 -7.92 -21.91 -9.56
N LEU A 233 -8.42 -22.22 -8.37
CA LEU A 233 -9.62 -21.58 -7.80
C LEU A 233 -9.22 -20.81 -6.55
N ARG A 234 -9.82 -19.64 -6.34
CA ARG A 234 -9.52 -18.79 -5.18
C ARG A 234 -10.76 -18.11 -4.65
N GLY A 235 -10.76 -17.85 -3.35
CA GLY A 235 -11.79 -17.04 -2.73
C GLY A 235 -11.36 -16.50 -1.39
N ARG A 236 -11.92 -15.33 -1.04
CA ARG A 236 -11.71 -14.68 0.25
C ARG A 236 -12.99 -13.98 0.67
N TYR A 237 -13.33 -14.10 1.93
CA TYR A 237 -14.33 -13.28 2.60
C TYR A 237 -13.73 -12.71 3.87
N ASN A 238 -13.84 -11.41 4.05
CA ASN A 238 -13.39 -10.70 5.25
C ASN A 238 -14.45 -9.67 5.64
N ALA A 239 -14.85 -9.67 6.91
CA ALA A 239 -15.87 -8.77 7.43
C ALA A 239 -15.40 -8.12 8.73
N TRP A 240 -15.89 -6.93 8.99
CA TRP A 240 -15.59 -6.14 10.18
C TRP A 240 -16.82 -5.43 10.71
N GLY A 241 -16.84 -5.21 12.03
CA GLY A 241 -17.83 -4.41 12.72
C GLY A 241 -17.65 -2.90 12.51
N LYS A 242 -18.40 -2.10 13.23
CA LYS A 242 -18.25 -0.65 13.26
C LYS A 242 -17.16 -0.22 14.26
N THR A 243 -16.45 0.83 13.95
CA THR A 243 -15.52 1.51 14.86
C THR A 243 -16.17 2.79 15.38
N GLU A 244 -16.14 3.01 16.69
CA GLU A 244 -16.82 4.12 17.37
C GLU A 244 -15.87 4.92 18.27
N VAL A 245 -14.76 5.40 17.71
CA VAL A 245 -13.82 6.25 18.43
C VAL A 245 -14.45 7.60 18.74
N MET A 246 -14.53 7.98 20.00
CA MET A 246 -15.23 9.19 20.47
C MET A 246 -14.26 10.32 20.79
N THR A 247 -14.56 11.52 20.31
CA THR A 247 -13.88 12.75 20.74
C THR A 247 -14.33 13.13 22.16
N PRO A 248 -13.58 13.98 22.88
CA PRO A 248 -13.99 14.47 24.21
C PRO A 248 -15.30 15.25 24.23
N ALA A 249 -15.80 15.69 23.10
CA ALA A 249 -17.12 16.32 22.95
C ALA A 249 -18.27 15.32 22.80
N GLY A 250 -18.02 14.02 22.91
CA GLY A 250 -19.02 12.95 22.75
C GLY A 250 -19.49 12.77 21.30
N LYS A 251 -18.65 13.15 20.32
CA LYS A 251 -18.91 12.95 18.89
C LYS A 251 -17.94 11.91 18.34
N LEU A 252 -18.36 11.17 17.33
CA LEU A 252 -17.47 10.25 16.63
C LEU A 252 -16.32 10.99 15.95
N ALA A 253 -15.13 10.38 16.00
CA ALA A 253 -13.96 10.86 15.28
C ALA A 253 -14.11 10.66 13.76
N THR A 254 -13.31 11.39 12.98
CA THR A 254 -13.38 11.36 11.52
C THR A 254 -13.11 9.98 10.93
N HIS A 255 -12.19 9.21 11.52
CA HIS A 255 -11.84 7.86 11.12
C HIS A 255 -12.62 6.82 11.96
N SER A 256 -13.92 6.78 11.74
CA SER A 256 -14.82 5.79 12.36
C SER A 256 -15.55 5.03 11.25
N PRO A 257 -14.91 3.99 10.67
CA PRO A 257 -15.53 3.17 9.62
C PRO A 257 -16.76 2.44 10.14
N THR A 258 -17.75 2.28 9.25
CA THR A 258 -18.93 1.46 9.51
C THR A 258 -18.58 -0.02 9.37
N GLU A 259 -19.52 -0.90 9.79
CA GLU A 259 -19.42 -2.32 9.46
C GLU A 259 -19.36 -2.52 7.94
N GLY A 260 -18.57 -3.48 7.51
CA GLY A 260 -18.36 -3.75 6.10
C GLY A 260 -17.88 -5.17 5.82
N TYR A 261 -17.66 -5.43 4.55
CA TYR A 261 -17.04 -6.67 4.09
C TYR A 261 -16.29 -6.46 2.77
N ASN A 262 -15.34 -7.36 2.53
CA ASN A 262 -14.67 -7.55 1.25
C ASN A 262 -14.73 -9.03 0.91
N GLU A 263 -15.27 -9.37 -0.26
CA GLU A 263 -15.33 -10.75 -0.75
C GLU A 263 -14.79 -10.80 -2.19
N ASN A 264 -13.99 -11.81 -2.44
CA ASN A 264 -13.38 -12.07 -3.74
C ASN A 264 -13.55 -13.53 -4.11
N VAL A 265 -13.83 -13.79 -5.37
CA VAL A 265 -13.80 -15.12 -5.98
C VAL A 265 -13.15 -15.03 -7.34
N GLY A 266 -12.31 -16.01 -7.67
CA GLY A 266 -11.64 -16.03 -8.96
C GLY A 266 -11.17 -17.40 -9.36
N ALA A 267 -10.83 -17.50 -10.66
CA ALA A 267 -10.31 -18.73 -11.26
C ALA A 267 -9.25 -18.42 -12.30
N ARG A 268 -8.27 -19.31 -12.44
CA ARG A 268 -7.26 -19.28 -13.49
C ARG A 268 -7.15 -20.64 -14.15
N LEU A 269 -7.39 -20.67 -15.45
CA LEU A 269 -7.08 -21.82 -16.30
C LEU A 269 -5.71 -21.60 -16.93
N THR A 270 -4.86 -22.58 -16.85
CA THR A 270 -3.53 -22.56 -17.49
C THR A 270 -3.38 -23.79 -18.38
N VAL A 271 -2.87 -23.59 -19.59
CA VAL A 271 -2.62 -24.64 -20.59
C VAL A 271 -1.18 -24.54 -21.06
N THR A 272 -0.39 -25.60 -20.85
CA THR A 272 1.01 -25.71 -21.21
C THR A 272 1.14 -26.89 -22.19
N PRO A 273 0.85 -26.66 -23.51
CA PRO A 273 0.80 -27.75 -24.48
C PRO A 273 2.17 -28.37 -24.76
N ASP A 274 3.23 -27.61 -24.52
CA ASP A 274 4.63 -28.02 -24.66
C ASP A 274 5.50 -27.23 -23.67
N THR A 275 6.81 -27.47 -23.69
CA THR A 275 7.75 -26.81 -22.77
C THR A 275 8.02 -25.34 -23.10
N ALA A 276 7.65 -24.89 -24.29
CA ALA A 276 7.90 -23.53 -24.76
C ALA A 276 6.70 -22.61 -24.57
N ASN A 277 5.50 -23.12 -24.48
CA ASN A 277 4.29 -22.31 -24.55
C ASN A 277 3.38 -22.49 -23.33
N THR A 278 3.00 -21.40 -22.71
CA THR A 278 2.01 -21.35 -21.62
C THR A 278 0.94 -20.34 -21.94
N TRP A 279 -0.31 -20.78 -22.02
CA TRP A 279 -1.49 -19.96 -22.20
C TRP A 279 -2.27 -19.92 -20.89
N TRP A 280 -2.86 -18.79 -20.58
CA TRP A 280 -3.69 -18.68 -19.40
C TRP A 280 -4.89 -17.76 -19.60
N LEU A 281 -5.98 -18.09 -18.89
CA LEU A 281 -7.17 -17.25 -18.71
C LEU A 281 -7.41 -17.08 -17.23
N ASP A 282 -7.49 -15.85 -16.78
CA ASP A 282 -7.64 -15.48 -15.37
C ASP A 282 -8.85 -14.55 -15.20
N GLY A 283 -9.66 -14.76 -14.18
CA GLY A 283 -10.75 -13.88 -13.88
C GLY A 283 -11.06 -13.83 -12.40
N ASP A 284 -11.45 -12.65 -11.92
CA ASP A 284 -11.95 -12.48 -10.56
C ASP A 284 -13.07 -11.45 -10.47
N PHE A 285 -13.89 -11.65 -9.46
CA PHE A 285 -14.96 -10.76 -9.07
C PHE A 285 -14.81 -10.42 -7.59
N THR A 286 -14.87 -9.14 -7.27
CA THR A 286 -14.78 -8.66 -5.89
C THR A 286 -15.97 -7.77 -5.57
N ARG A 287 -16.58 -7.99 -4.39
CA ARG A 287 -17.55 -7.06 -3.80
C ARG A 287 -16.96 -6.44 -2.55
N PHE A 288 -17.08 -5.14 -2.44
CA PHE A 288 -16.68 -4.37 -1.27
C PHE A 288 -17.86 -3.56 -0.75
N LYS A 289 -18.06 -3.59 0.56
CA LYS A 289 -18.98 -2.72 1.29
C LYS A 289 -18.21 -2.01 2.38
N GLY A 290 -18.25 -0.69 2.40
CA GLY A 290 -17.63 0.12 3.44
C GLY A 290 -18.32 1.47 3.56
N GLY A 291 -17.94 2.21 4.59
CA GLY A 291 -18.49 3.54 4.83
C GLY A 291 -17.82 4.24 6.00
N SER A 292 -18.25 5.46 6.25
CA SER A 292 -17.83 6.25 7.41
C SER A 292 -19.03 6.74 8.21
N MET A 293 -18.87 6.84 9.52
CA MET A 293 -19.88 7.35 10.44
C MET A 293 -19.95 8.89 10.36
N ASN A 294 -21.13 9.45 10.61
CA ASN A 294 -21.30 10.88 10.74
C ASN A 294 -20.83 11.33 12.14
N THR A 295 -19.82 12.20 12.17
CA THR A 295 -19.23 12.72 13.40
C THR A 295 -20.17 13.64 14.22
N SER A 296 -21.23 14.18 13.60
CA SER A 296 -22.11 15.14 14.26
C SER A 296 -23.28 14.50 15.00
N ASN A 297 -23.85 13.43 14.47
CA ASN A 297 -25.07 12.80 15.00
C ASN A 297 -24.93 11.29 15.23
N GLN A 298 -23.71 10.76 15.14
CA GLN A 298 -23.40 9.32 15.32
C GLN A 298 -24.16 8.39 14.36
N SER A 299 -24.66 8.95 13.25
CA SER A 299 -25.31 8.18 12.21
C SER A 299 -24.32 7.77 11.13
N ILE A 300 -24.71 6.83 10.27
CA ILE A 300 -23.94 6.46 9.09
C ILE A 300 -23.89 7.66 8.15
N GLN A 301 -22.70 8.23 7.93
CA GLN A 301 -22.51 9.37 7.04
C GLN A 301 -22.62 8.94 5.58
N SER A 302 -21.89 7.90 5.21
CA SER A 302 -21.98 7.29 3.89
C SER A 302 -21.67 5.81 3.99
N ARG A 303 -22.37 5.03 3.21
CA ARG A 303 -22.10 3.61 3.02
C ARG A 303 -22.14 3.34 1.53
N GLN A 304 -21.14 2.68 1.00
CA GLN A 304 -20.97 2.48 -0.42
C GLN A 304 -20.67 1.03 -0.72
N TRP A 305 -21.17 0.56 -1.88
CA TRP A 305 -20.93 -0.78 -2.40
C TRP A 305 -20.25 -0.65 -3.75
N TYR A 306 -19.17 -1.40 -3.90
CA TYR A 306 -18.38 -1.46 -5.11
C TYR A 306 -18.30 -2.90 -5.60
N HIS A 307 -18.38 -3.06 -6.91
CA HIS A 307 -18.11 -4.30 -7.61
C HIS A 307 -16.90 -4.12 -8.51
N LYS A 308 -15.92 -5.00 -8.39
CA LYS A 308 -14.76 -5.03 -9.30
C LYS A 308 -14.80 -6.31 -10.11
N TYR A 309 -14.60 -6.17 -11.40
CA TYR A 309 -14.47 -7.25 -12.36
C TYR A 309 -13.08 -7.18 -12.97
N ASN A 310 -12.41 -8.32 -13.08
CA ASN A 310 -11.14 -8.44 -13.79
C ASN A 310 -11.19 -9.71 -14.65
N VAL A 311 -10.86 -9.59 -15.90
CA VAL A 311 -10.67 -10.74 -16.80
C VAL A 311 -9.44 -10.48 -17.65
N ALA A 312 -8.53 -11.45 -17.68
CA ALA A 312 -7.31 -11.36 -18.47
C ALA A 312 -6.97 -12.69 -19.12
N ALA A 313 -6.42 -12.63 -20.32
CA ALA A 313 -5.87 -13.79 -21.02
C ALA A 313 -4.47 -13.46 -21.51
N GLY A 314 -3.55 -14.41 -21.47
CA GLY A 314 -2.19 -14.16 -21.90
C GLY A 314 -1.44 -15.40 -22.32
N HIS A 315 -0.25 -15.12 -22.82
CA HIS A 315 0.69 -16.11 -23.29
C HIS A 315 2.10 -15.81 -22.79
N GLU A 316 2.78 -16.80 -22.27
CA GLU A 316 4.20 -16.79 -21.95
C GLU A 316 4.90 -17.82 -22.85
N GLY A 317 5.97 -17.41 -23.52
CA GLY A 317 6.73 -18.27 -24.43
C GLY A 317 8.22 -18.25 -24.14
N GLU A 318 8.84 -19.44 -24.13
CA GLU A 318 10.28 -19.63 -23.97
C GLU A 318 10.84 -20.19 -25.28
N TYR A 319 11.65 -19.42 -26.00
CA TYR A 319 12.19 -19.73 -27.31
C TYR A 319 13.71 -19.52 -27.35
N ASP A 320 14.39 -20.10 -28.35
CA ASP A 320 15.83 -19.91 -28.51
C ASP A 320 16.25 -18.45 -28.65
N PHE A 321 15.37 -17.59 -29.19
CA PHE A 321 15.64 -16.16 -29.35
C PHE A 321 15.29 -15.33 -28.09
N GLY A 322 14.63 -15.93 -27.11
CA GLY A 322 14.25 -15.26 -25.87
C GLY A 322 12.87 -15.62 -25.36
N ARG A 323 12.47 -14.94 -24.29
CA ARG A 323 11.19 -15.08 -23.61
C ARG A 323 10.20 -14.02 -24.08
N THR A 324 8.98 -14.45 -24.44
CA THR A 324 7.85 -13.58 -24.76
C THR A 324 6.80 -13.62 -23.67
N GLU A 325 6.22 -12.48 -23.36
CA GLU A 325 5.08 -12.34 -22.47
C GLU A 325 4.08 -11.39 -23.10
N SER A 326 2.81 -11.79 -23.18
CA SER A 326 1.75 -10.93 -23.67
C SER A 326 0.43 -11.21 -22.97
N PHE A 327 -0.38 -10.17 -22.80
CA PHE A 327 -1.73 -10.33 -22.27
C PHE A 327 -2.67 -9.25 -22.80
N VAL A 328 -3.95 -9.57 -22.72
CA VAL A 328 -5.06 -8.61 -22.77
C VAL A 328 -5.81 -8.69 -21.46
N GLN A 329 -6.17 -7.54 -20.90
CA GLN A 329 -6.89 -7.43 -19.65
C GLN A 329 -8.05 -6.45 -19.78
N TRP A 330 -9.17 -6.80 -19.17
CA TRP A 330 -10.29 -5.92 -18.91
C TRP A 330 -10.50 -5.81 -17.41
N ASN A 331 -10.49 -4.57 -16.90
CA ASN A 331 -10.78 -4.21 -15.53
C ASN A 331 -11.96 -3.26 -15.48
N ARG A 332 -12.88 -3.47 -14.55
CA ARG A 332 -13.98 -2.55 -14.30
C ARG A 332 -14.28 -2.46 -12.81
N LEU A 333 -14.43 -1.25 -12.30
CA LEU A 333 -14.89 -0.95 -10.96
C LEU A 333 -16.17 -0.12 -11.02
N ASP A 334 -17.25 -0.65 -10.46
CA ASP A 334 -18.55 -0.02 -10.41
C ASP A 334 -18.93 0.37 -8.99
N LYS A 335 -19.40 1.58 -8.80
CA LYS A 335 -20.17 1.98 -7.63
C LYS A 335 -21.64 1.65 -7.88
N VAL A 336 -22.14 0.62 -7.19
CA VAL A 336 -23.47 0.07 -7.48
C VAL A 336 -24.53 0.50 -6.46
N LYS A 337 -24.13 1.01 -5.30
CA LYS A 337 -25.06 1.48 -4.28
C LYS A 337 -24.39 2.50 -3.37
N GLY A 338 -25.15 3.51 -3.00
CA GLY A 338 -24.77 4.49 -1.99
C GLY A 338 -25.90 4.76 -1.03
N ILE A 339 -25.59 4.92 0.25
CA ILE A 339 -26.47 5.47 1.28
C ILE A 339 -25.78 6.69 1.84
N SER A 340 -26.46 7.82 1.82
CA SER A 340 -26.01 9.04 2.48
C SER A 340 -27.08 9.56 3.45
N THR A 341 -26.63 10.07 4.58
CA THR A 341 -27.52 10.81 5.48
C THR A 341 -27.72 12.20 4.95
N PRO A 342 -28.95 12.78 5.03
CA PRO A 342 -29.18 14.17 4.71
C PRO A 342 -28.28 15.07 5.58
N ASN A 343 -27.81 16.18 5.02
CA ASN A 343 -27.10 17.22 5.80
C ASN A 343 -28.04 17.90 6.85
N ASP A 344 -29.33 17.65 6.76
CA ASP A 344 -30.37 18.19 7.67
C ASP A 344 -30.62 17.20 8.81
N PRO A 345 -30.23 17.50 10.06
CA PRO A 345 -30.43 16.63 11.21
C PRO A 345 -31.91 16.42 11.57
N THR A 346 -32.83 17.19 10.99
CA THR A 346 -34.28 17.03 11.20
C THR A 346 -34.92 16.03 10.24
N LYS A 347 -34.20 15.60 9.19
CA LYS A 347 -34.66 14.61 8.24
C LYS A 347 -34.16 13.21 8.63
N SER A 348 -35.07 12.33 8.98
CA SER A 348 -34.79 10.93 9.33
C SER A 348 -34.65 10.00 8.11
N SER A 349 -34.84 10.50 6.89
CA SER A 349 -34.80 9.69 5.69
C SER A 349 -33.39 9.60 5.10
N TYR A 350 -32.85 8.43 5.03
CA TYR A 350 -31.64 8.11 4.25
C TYR A 350 -31.95 8.31 2.76
N SER A 351 -31.03 8.94 2.03
CA SER A 351 -31.06 8.86 0.57
C SER A 351 -30.33 7.59 0.15
N GLU A 352 -31.05 6.70 -0.48
CA GLU A 352 -30.51 5.45 -1.02
C GLU A 352 -30.53 5.53 -2.55
N THR A 353 -29.35 5.35 -3.15
CA THR A 353 -29.17 5.34 -4.61
C THR A 353 -28.70 3.95 -5.03
N HIS A 354 -29.30 3.45 -6.11
CA HIS A 354 -28.98 2.14 -6.68
C HIS A 354 -28.54 2.28 -8.12
N GLY A 355 -27.51 1.54 -8.48
CA GLY A 355 -27.08 1.30 -9.84
C GLY A 355 -27.11 -0.20 -10.17
N THR A 356 -27.02 -0.52 -11.44
CA THR A 356 -26.92 -1.89 -11.96
C THR A 356 -25.62 -2.06 -12.72
N PHE A 357 -25.32 -3.25 -13.19
CA PHE A 357 -24.16 -3.50 -14.04
C PHE A 357 -24.21 -2.65 -15.35
N ASN A 358 -25.39 -2.51 -15.95
CA ASN A 358 -25.56 -1.72 -17.17
C ASN A 358 -25.70 -0.22 -16.92
N ASP A 359 -26.06 0.17 -15.69
CA ASP A 359 -26.27 1.56 -15.28
C ASP A 359 -25.77 1.75 -13.84
N PRO A 360 -24.46 1.69 -13.61
CA PRO A 360 -23.86 1.93 -12.30
C PRO A 360 -23.94 3.43 -11.93
N LEU A 361 -23.86 3.73 -10.64
CA LEU A 361 -23.79 5.12 -10.17
C LEU A 361 -22.54 5.84 -10.65
N ALA A 362 -21.44 5.11 -10.73
CA ALA A 362 -20.21 5.52 -11.40
C ALA A 362 -19.45 4.27 -11.79
N SER A 363 -18.68 4.35 -12.88
CA SER A 363 -17.87 3.24 -13.40
C SER A 363 -16.52 3.76 -13.88
N SER A 364 -15.47 3.03 -13.56
CA SER A 364 -14.17 3.17 -14.19
C SER A 364 -13.81 1.86 -14.84
N GLU A 365 -13.46 1.88 -16.12
CA GLU A 365 -13.20 0.70 -16.93
C GLU A 365 -11.92 0.92 -17.72
N ASN A 366 -11.06 -0.10 -17.81
CA ASN A 366 -9.90 -0.08 -18.67
C ASN A 366 -9.70 -1.41 -19.42
N PHE A 367 -9.22 -1.28 -20.65
CA PHE A 367 -8.70 -2.35 -21.47
C PHE A 367 -7.20 -2.13 -21.65
N GLU A 368 -6.42 -3.15 -21.36
CA GLU A 368 -4.97 -3.14 -21.51
C GLU A 368 -4.52 -4.28 -22.40
N LEU A 369 -3.68 -3.96 -23.38
CA LEU A 369 -2.90 -4.91 -24.16
C LEU A 369 -1.44 -4.66 -23.86
N SER A 370 -0.70 -5.68 -23.48
CA SER A 370 0.75 -5.60 -23.24
C SER A 370 1.47 -6.74 -23.94
N ALA A 371 2.64 -6.43 -24.52
CA ALA A 371 3.53 -7.42 -25.11
C ALA A 371 4.99 -7.07 -24.81
N LYS A 372 5.77 -8.07 -24.43
CA LYS A 372 7.16 -7.94 -24.04
C LYS A 372 7.99 -9.10 -24.60
N LEU A 373 9.19 -8.80 -25.06
CA LEU A 373 10.21 -9.74 -25.48
C LEU A 373 11.49 -9.47 -24.70
N THR A 374 12.04 -10.48 -24.05
CA THR A 374 13.33 -10.45 -23.35
C THR A 374 14.29 -11.39 -24.07
N THR A 375 15.35 -10.84 -24.67
CA THR A 375 16.30 -11.55 -25.52
C THR A 375 17.70 -11.49 -24.91
N PRO A 376 18.34 -12.63 -24.59
CA PRO A 376 19.75 -12.66 -24.26
C PRO A 376 20.61 -12.49 -25.51
N LEU A 377 21.62 -11.65 -25.44
CA LEU A 377 22.52 -11.32 -26.56
C LEU A 377 23.97 -11.49 -26.11
N GLU A 378 24.73 -12.25 -26.90
CA GLU A 378 26.19 -12.38 -26.71
C GLU A 378 26.92 -11.32 -27.52
N LEU A 379 27.67 -10.45 -26.83
CA LEU A 379 28.42 -9.35 -27.46
C LEU A 379 29.91 -9.68 -27.67
N GLY A 380 30.27 -10.96 -27.57
CA GLY A 380 31.64 -11.43 -27.71
C GLY A 380 32.57 -10.86 -26.64
N SER A 381 33.62 -10.16 -27.03
CA SER A 381 34.58 -9.55 -26.10
C SER A 381 34.02 -8.41 -25.24
N LEU A 382 32.82 -7.92 -25.56
CA LEU A 382 32.13 -6.87 -24.79
C LEU A 382 31.22 -7.44 -23.68
N GLY A 383 31.19 -8.76 -23.51
CA GLY A 383 30.33 -9.43 -22.52
C GLY A 383 29.00 -9.88 -23.08
N SER A 384 27.94 -9.88 -22.27
CA SER A 384 26.58 -10.24 -22.67
C SER A 384 25.58 -9.15 -22.33
N MET A 385 24.41 -9.18 -22.93
CA MET A 385 23.32 -8.23 -22.69
C MET A 385 21.98 -8.95 -22.64
N VAL A 386 21.10 -8.55 -21.73
CA VAL A 386 19.67 -8.90 -21.79
C VAL A 386 18.94 -7.67 -22.29
N LEU A 387 18.34 -7.80 -23.48
CA LEU A 387 17.53 -6.75 -24.10
C LEU A 387 16.05 -7.04 -23.87
N THR A 388 15.35 -6.16 -23.17
CA THR A 388 13.90 -6.21 -22.99
C THR A 388 13.26 -5.13 -23.85
N THR A 389 12.34 -5.52 -24.74
CA THR A 389 11.57 -4.61 -25.58
C THR A 389 10.09 -4.92 -25.42
N GLY A 390 9.25 -3.90 -25.58
CA GLY A 390 7.82 -4.13 -25.44
C GLY A 390 7.00 -2.90 -25.74
N GLY A 391 5.70 -3.05 -25.54
CA GLY A 391 4.74 -1.97 -25.70
C GLY A 391 3.41 -2.30 -25.06
N ASP A 392 2.64 -1.24 -24.78
CA ASP A 392 1.32 -1.33 -24.18
C ASP A 392 0.35 -0.40 -24.92
N ALA A 393 -0.91 -0.82 -24.92
CA ALA A 393 -2.04 0.01 -25.32
C ALA A 393 -3.08 -0.05 -24.21
N ILE A 394 -3.46 1.10 -23.69
CA ILE A 394 -4.45 1.24 -22.60
C ILE A 394 -5.57 2.15 -23.12
N TYR A 395 -6.80 1.67 -23.02
CA TYR A 395 -8.01 2.46 -23.22
C TYR A 395 -8.76 2.51 -21.91
N GLU A 396 -8.95 3.70 -21.37
CA GLU A 396 -9.59 3.95 -20.08
C GLU A 396 -10.86 4.78 -20.28
N THR A 397 -11.94 4.41 -19.56
CA THR A 397 -13.17 5.19 -19.53
C THR A 397 -13.62 5.43 -18.10
N PHE A 398 -14.22 6.59 -17.88
CA PHE A 398 -14.91 6.93 -16.65
C PHE A 398 -16.32 7.44 -16.96
N VAL A 399 -17.31 6.93 -16.24
CA VAL A 399 -18.71 7.35 -16.35
C VAL A 399 -19.21 7.70 -14.95
N ASN A 400 -19.88 8.84 -14.84
CA ASN A 400 -20.57 9.24 -13.62
C ASN A 400 -22.05 9.49 -13.93
N ASN A 401 -22.92 8.61 -13.43
CA ASN A 401 -24.36 8.68 -13.58
C ASN A 401 -25.04 9.22 -12.31
N GLN A 402 -24.27 9.68 -11.31
CA GLN A 402 -24.86 10.28 -10.11
C GLN A 402 -25.33 11.70 -10.40
N SER A 403 -26.65 11.89 -10.45
CA SER A 403 -27.25 13.19 -10.42
C SER A 403 -27.18 13.79 -8.99
N THR A 404 -26.23 14.69 -8.78
CA THR A 404 -26.36 15.71 -7.74
C THR A 404 -26.56 17.02 -8.48
N ALA A 405 -27.36 17.94 -7.95
CA ALA A 405 -27.80 19.18 -8.62
C ALA A 405 -26.65 20.08 -9.18
N SER A 406 -25.41 19.64 -9.08
CA SER A 406 -24.20 20.38 -9.38
C SER A 406 -23.15 19.61 -10.18
N VAL A 407 -23.22 18.27 -10.30
CA VAL A 407 -22.23 17.47 -11.04
C VAL A 407 -22.79 17.08 -12.39
N ILE A 408 -21.97 17.18 -13.43
CA ILE A 408 -22.36 16.84 -14.79
C ILE A 408 -22.77 15.36 -14.85
N GLU A 409 -24.08 15.12 -14.97
CA GLU A 409 -24.67 13.78 -15.09
C GLU A 409 -24.40 13.18 -16.47
N GLY A 410 -24.06 11.91 -16.51
CA GLY A 410 -23.89 11.16 -17.78
C GLY A 410 -22.62 11.51 -18.56
N VAL A 411 -21.66 12.22 -17.95
CA VAL A 411 -20.39 12.48 -18.62
C VAL A 411 -19.61 11.19 -18.74
N ARG A 412 -19.32 10.81 -19.98
CA ARG A 412 -18.34 9.79 -20.33
C ARG A 412 -17.04 10.49 -20.70
N LEU A 413 -15.97 10.13 -20.01
CA LEU A 413 -14.61 10.57 -20.29
C LEU A 413 -13.78 9.37 -20.67
N ASP A 414 -12.97 9.49 -21.71
CA ASP A 414 -12.11 8.43 -22.17
C ASP A 414 -10.71 8.96 -22.50
N GLN A 415 -9.75 8.07 -22.42
CA GLN A 415 -8.35 8.32 -22.73
C GLN A 415 -7.73 7.08 -23.39
N THR A 416 -6.97 7.30 -24.44
CA THR A 416 -6.13 6.27 -25.08
C THR A 416 -4.67 6.58 -24.82
N GLN A 417 -3.92 5.55 -24.40
CA GLN A 417 -2.48 5.62 -24.22
C GLN A 417 -1.82 4.48 -25.01
N LEU A 418 -0.77 4.82 -25.76
CA LEU A 418 0.07 3.87 -26.50
C LEU A 418 1.51 4.06 -26.06
N ALA A 419 2.24 2.98 -25.86
CA ALA A 419 3.63 3.08 -25.45
C ALA A 419 4.50 2.00 -26.09
N ALA A 420 5.76 2.36 -26.31
CA ALA A 420 6.82 1.43 -26.68
C ALA A 420 8.05 1.69 -25.82
N PHE A 421 8.76 0.64 -25.43
CA PHE A 421 9.96 0.75 -24.62
C PHE A 421 11.03 -0.25 -25.04
N ALA A 422 12.27 0.10 -24.70
CA ALA A 422 13.42 -0.78 -24.78
C ALA A 422 14.35 -0.52 -23.61
N GLU A 423 14.86 -1.58 -22.98
CA GLU A 423 15.86 -1.53 -21.93
C GLU A 423 16.90 -2.63 -22.15
N GLY A 424 18.17 -2.28 -22.15
CA GLY A 424 19.29 -3.20 -22.23
C GLY A 424 20.05 -3.23 -20.89
N GLU A 425 20.18 -4.41 -20.29
CA GLU A 425 21.10 -4.65 -19.19
C GLU A 425 22.36 -5.32 -19.74
N TRP A 426 23.43 -4.56 -19.78
CA TRP A 426 24.71 -4.98 -20.33
C TRP A 426 25.65 -5.46 -19.20
N PHE A 427 25.98 -6.74 -19.19
CA PHE A 427 26.97 -7.38 -18.32
C PHE A 427 28.35 -7.28 -18.97
N MET A 428 29.09 -6.25 -18.65
CA MET A 428 30.44 -5.99 -19.20
C MET A 428 31.43 -7.06 -18.75
N ASN A 429 31.27 -7.53 -17.52
CA ASN A 429 32.01 -8.62 -16.89
C ASN A 429 31.29 -9.05 -15.60
N ASP A 430 31.88 -9.97 -14.82
CA ASP A 430 31.31 -10.48 -13.57
C ASP A 430 31.10 -9.42 -12.49
N GLN A 431 31.78 -8.27 -12.57
CA GLN A 431 31.74 -7.19 -11.58
C GLN A 431 30.87 -6.00 -12.00
N TRP A 432 30.71 -5.74 -13.28
CA TRP A 432 30.06 -4.54 -13.79
C TRP A 432 28.87 -4.88 -14.68
N SER A 433 27.72 -4.31 -14.36
CA SER A 433 26.60 -4.23 -15.31
C SER A 433 26.06 -2.80 -15.40
N ALA A 434 25.56 -2.45 -16.59
CA ALA A 434 24.91 -1.18 -16.85
C ALA A 434 23.55 -1.42 -17.48
N THR A 435 22.52 -0.78 -16.94
CA THR A 435 21.17 -0.81 -17.51
C THR A 435 20.87 0.56 -18.10
N VAL A 436 20.46 0.58 -19.38
CA VAL A 436 20.03 1.81 -20.06
C VAL A 436 18.77 1.50 -20.86
N GLY A 437 17.79 2.37 -20.73
CA GLY A 437 16.53 2.21 -21.45
C GLY A 437 15.73 3.50 -21.55
N GLY A 438 14.65 3.40 -22.30
CA GLY A 438 13.70 4.47 -22.45
C GLY A 438 12.34 3.95 -22.91
N ARG A 439 11.30 4.65 -22.50
CA ARG A 439 9.91 4.45 -22.95
C ARG A 439 9.43 5.74 -23.56
N VAL A 440 8.75 5.62 -24.70
CA VAL A 440 7.97 6.69 -25.29
C VAL A 440 6.50 6.31 -25.15
N MET A 441 5.73 7.18 -24.55
CA MET A 441 4.29 7.04 -24.39
C MET A 441 3.59 8.19 -25.12
N TRP A 442 2.55 7.88 -25.83
CA TRP A 442 1.67 8.82 -26.47
C TRP A 442 0.27 8.70 -25.89
N SER A 443 -0.36 9.84 -25.61
CA SER A 443 -1.76 9.93 -25.22
C SER A 443 -2.49 10.83 -26.20
N ASP A 444 -3.74 10.51 -26.50
CA ASP A 444 -4.65 11.35 -27.30
C ASP A 444 -4.90 12.73 -26.66
N ILE A 445 -4.78 12.84 -25.32
CA ILE A 445 -4.99 14.08 -24.59
C ILE A 445 -3.68 14.87 -24.40
N PHE A 446 -2.58 14.18 -24.03
CA PHE A 446 -1.34 14.83 -23.58
C PHE A 446 -0.19 14.77 -24.59
N GLY A 447 -0.36 14.09 -25.73
CA GLY A 447 0.71 13.90 -26.71
C GLY A 447 1.79 12.93 -26.26
N ALA A 448 3.02 13.14 -26.76
CA ALA A 448 4.14 12.22 -26.54
C ALA A 448 5.04 12.66 -25.37
N HIS A 449 5.39 11.69 -24.51
CA HIS A 449 6.32 11.85 -23.40
C HIS A 449 7.34 10.72 -23.36
N ALA A 450 8.54 11.01 -22.87
CA ALA A 450 9.62 10.03 -22.75
C ALA A 450 10.08 9.88 -21.31
N THR A 451 10.28 8.63 -20.87
CA THR A 451 10.80 8.30 -19.53
C THR A 451 12.10 7.49 -19.67
N PRO A 452 13.27 8.13 -19.66
CA PRO A 452 14.55 7.46 -19.69
C PRO A 452 14.93 6.89 -18.32
N ARG A 453 15.82 5.88 -18.33
CA ARG A 453 16.41 5.27 -17.16
C ARG A 453 17.85 4.84 -17.46
N ALA A 454 18.74 5.04 -16.48
CA ALA A 454 20.11 4.54 -16.55
C ALA A 454 20.60 4.15 -15.16
N TYR A 455 21.16 2.95 -15.03
CA TYR A 455 21.74 2.41 -13.79
C TYR A 455 23.10 1.79 -14.04
N LEU A 456 23.95 1.83 -13.04
CA LEU A 456 25.21 1.13 -12.99
C LEU A 456 25.27 0.29 -11.72
N VAL A 457 25.64 -0.98 -11.87
CA VAL A 457 25.86 -1.90 -10.75
C VAL A 457 27.33 -2.31 -10.77
N TRP A 458 28.01 -2.16 -9.63
CA TRP A 458 29.37 -2.60 -9.43
C TRP A 458 29.43 -3.57 -8.27
N GLN A 459 29.89 -4.79 -8.54
CA GLN A 459 30.06 -5.85 -7.56
C GLN A 459 31.52 -6.30 -7.52
N PRO A 460 32.42 -5.54 -6.83
CA PRO A 460 33.87 -5.85 -6.79
C PRO A 460 34.16 -7.21 -6.19
N MET A 461 33.27 -7.71 -5.33
CA MET A 461 33.32 -9.05 -4.74
C MET A 461 31.89 -9.53 -4.42
N GLN A 462 31.69 -10.85 -4.27
CA GLN A 462 30.36 -11.41 -3.97
C GLN A 462 29.68 -10.81 -2.73
N ALA A 463 30.49 -10.37 -1.75
CA ALA A 463 30.02 -9.81 -0.50
C ALA A 463 29.72 -8.31 -0.56
N LEU A 464 29.97 -7.61 -1.66
CA LEU A 464 29.80 -6.16 -1.73
C LEU A 464 29.28 -5.74 -3.10
N SER A 465 28.17 -5.00 -3.10
CA SER A 465 27.61 -4.39 -4.30
C SER A 465 27.33 -2.90 -4.10
N PHE A 466 27.51 -2.13 -5.16
CA PHE A 466 27.12 -0.73 -5.27
C PHE A 466 26.18 -0.59 -6.46
N LYS A 467 25.12 0.19 -6.30
CA LYS A 467 24.17 0.51 -7.34
C LYS A 467 23.92 1.99 -7.36
N GLY A 468 23.87 2.59 -8.52
CA GLY A 468 23.53 3.99 -8.66
C GLY A 468 22.87 4.25 -10.00
N GLY A 469 21.94 5.19 -10.03
CA GLY A 469 21.25 5.47 -11.27
C GLY A 469 20.30 6.64 -11.20
N VAL A 470 19.67 6.87 -12.34
CA VAL A 470 18.66 7.88 -12.57
C VAL A 470 17.48 7.26 -13.30
N ALA A 471 16.27 7.61 -12.89
CA ALA A 471 15.03 7.17 -13.55
C ALA A 471 14.03 8.33 -13.62
N ALA A 472 13.33 8.43 -14.74
CA ALA A 472 12.21 9.35 -14.90
C ALA A 472 10.87 8.63 -14.65
N GLY A 473 9.91 9.36 -14.08
CA GLY A 473 8.54 8.92 -13.88
C GLY A 473 7.56 9.87 -14.55
N TYR A 474 6.39 9.33 -14.89
CA TYR A 474 5.33 10.06 -15.59
C TYR A 474 3.96 9.58 -15.10
N LYS A 475 3.04 10.54 -14.88
CA LYS A 475 1.65 10.25 -14.53
C LYS A 475 0.69 11.21 -15.24
N THR A 476 -0.35 10.66 -15.86
CA THR A 476 -1.44 11.47 -16.42
C THR A 476 -2.40 11.94 -15.33
N PRO A 477 -2.95 13.16 -15.46
CA PRO A 477 -4.08 13.56 -14.63
C PRO A 477 -5.25 12.61 -14.75
N GLU A 478 -5.99 12.45 -13.66
CA GLU A 478 -7.24 11.69 -13.69
C GLU A 478 -8.22 12.31 -14.68
N VAL A 479 -8.85 11.50 -15.54
CA VAL A 479 -9.75 11.99 -16.59
C VAL A 479 -10.89 12.87 -16.07
N ARG A 480 -11.41 12.62 -14.87
CA ARG A 480 -12.46 13.46 -14.25
C ARG A 480 -12.01 14.88 -13.95
N LYS A 481 -10.71 15.11 -13.71
CA LYS A 481 -10.15 16.45 -13.44
C LYS A 481 -9.95 17.27 -14.71
N LEU A 482 -10.12 16.65 -15.89
CA LEU A 482 -9.98 17.30 -17.20
C LEU A 482 -11.27 17.91 -17.71
N VAL A 483 -12.40 17.73 -17.02
CA VAL A 483 -13.66 18.33 -17.47
C VAL A 483 -13.60 19.87 -17.36
N ASP A 484 -14.22 20.54 -18.35
CA ASP A 484 -14.47 21.97 -18.25
C ASP A 484 -15.77 22.20 -17.46
N GLY A 485 -15.68 22.14 -16.15
CA GLY A 485 -16.85 22.28 -15.27
C GLY A 485 -16.68 21.63 -13.90
N LEU A 486 -17.79 21.52 -13.17
CA LEU A 486 -17.85 20.95 -11.83
C LEU A 486 -17.78 19.42 -11.89
N TYR A 487 -16.74 18.80 -11.30
CA TYR A 487 -16.60 17.36 -11.28
C TYR A 487 -16.90 16.73 -9.91
N ASN A 488 -16.91 17.52 -8.85
CA ASN A 488 -17.22 17.06 -7.51
C ASN A 488 -17.80 18.20 -6.66
N SER A 489 -18.81 17.87 -5.84
CA SER A 489 -19.34 18.79 -4.82
C SER A 489 -19.55 18.02 -3.53
N SER A 490 -18.96 18.50 -2.44
CA SER A 490 -19.02 17.86 -1.14
C SER A 490 -19.15 18.86 -0.02
N LYS A 491 -20.21 18.76 0.77
CA LYS A 491 -20.46 19.60 1.96
C LYS A 491 -20.41 21.11 1.71
N GLY A 492 -20.87 21.54 0.54
CA GLY A 492 -20.85 22.97 0.15
C GLY A 492 -19.50 23.45 -0.37
N THR A 493 -18.60 22.52 -0.67
CA THR A 493 -17.34 22.80 -1.37
C THR A 493 -17.42 22.23 -2.77
N ASP A 494 -17.19 23.06 -3.77
CA ASP A 494 -17.28 22.74 -5.18
C ASP A 494 -15.88 22.59 -5.80
N TYR A 495 -15.67 21.54 -6.60
CA TYR A 495 -14.42 21.26 -7.27
C TYR A 495 -14.60 21.23 -8.79
N TYR A 496 -13.94 22.16 -9.45
CA TYR A 496 -13.93 22.32 -10.91
C TYR A 496 -12.72 21.66 -11.51
N GLY A 497 -12.92 21.00 -12.65
CA GLY A 497 -11.84 20.47 -13.44
C GLY A 497 -11.12 21.54 -14.25
N ASN A 498 -10.09 21.12 -14.97
CA ASN A 498 -9.27 21.98 -15.81
C ASN A 498 -8.74 21.17 -17.00
N PRO A 499 -9.23 21.43 -18.22
CA PRO A 499 -8.75 20.74 -19.43
C PRO A 499 -7.29 21.08 -19.80
N ASP A 500 -6.71 22.16 -19.22
CA ASP A 500 -5.33 22.57 -19.47
C ASP A 500 -4.31 21.89 -18.56
N LEU A 501 -4.73 20.92 -17.74
CA LEU A 501 -3.81 20.18 -16.87
C LEU A 501 -2.73 19.47 -17.68
N LYS A 502 -1.52 19.47 -17.15
CA LYS A 502 -0.35 18.79 -17.70
C LYS A 502 -0.06 17.53 -16.93
N PRO A 503 0.58 16.53 -17.56
CA PRO A 503 1.09 15.39 -16.84
C PRO A 503 2.11 15.76 -15.79
N GLU A 504 2.15 14.95 -14.75
CA GLU A 504 3.12 15.03 -13.67
C GLU A 504 4.37 14.26 -14.09
N GLU A 505 5.54 14.83 -13.79
CA GLU A 505 6.84 14.26 -14.13
C GLU A 505 7.74 14.19 -12.91
N SER A 506 8.55 13.14 -12.82
CA SER A 506 9.56 13.02 -11.78
C SER A 506 10.92 12.59 -12.32
N TRP A 507 11.96 13.02 -11.63
CA TRP A 507 13.33 12.53 -11.79
C TRP A 507 13.85 12.08 -10.45
N SER A 508 14.29 10.83 -10.36
CA SER A 508 14.88 10.26 -9.16
C SER A 508 16.32 9.84 -9.41
N TYR A 509 17.17 10.21 -8.48
CA TYR A 509 18.59 9.84 -8.41
C TYR A 509 18.77 8.99 -7.17
N GLU A 510 19.42 7.84 -7.31
CA GLU A 510 19.70 6.98 -6.16
C GLU A 510 21.11 6.37 -6.21
N LEU A 511 21.64 6.11 -5.01
CA LEU A 511 22.87 5.41 -4.79
C LEU A 511 22.70 4.49 -3.59
N SER A 512 23.07 3.23 -3.73
CA SER A 512 22.99 2.27 -2.62
C SER A 512 24.20 1.32 -2.62
N SER A 513 24.50 0.78 -1.45
CA SER A 513 25.49 -0.26 -1.25
C SER A 513 24.90 -1.36 -0.38
N THR A 514 25.18 -2.60 -0.74
CA THR A 514 24.86 -3.77 0.08
C THR A 514 26.14 -4.53 0.41
N ALA A 515 26.38 -4.78 1.69
CA ALA A 515 27.53 -5.52 2.19
C ALA A 515 27.08 -6.77 2.97
N GLU A 516 27.64 -7.92 2.62
CA GLU A 516 27.51 -9.19 3.35
C GLU A 516 28.65 -9.29 4.37
N LEU A 517 28.32 -9.23 5.65
CA LEU A 517 29.28 -9.20 6.75
C LEU A 517 29.55 -10.62 7.27
N GLY A 518 30.64 -11.24 6.81
CA GLY A 518 31.13 -12.52 7.32
C GLY A 518 30.13 -13.69 7.20
N GLY A 519 29.15 -13.61 6.28
CA GLY A 519 28.09 -14.60 6.16
C GLY A 519 27.08 -14.58 7.31
N VAL A 520 27.11 -13.58 8.21
CA VAL A 520 26.23 -13.46 9.39
C VAL A 520 25.14 -12.42 9.17
N ALA A 521 25.45 -11.35 8.47
CA ALA A 521 24.50 -10.26 8.27
C ALA A 521 24.65 -9.63 6.88
N SER A 522 23.57 -9.08 6.36
CA SER A 522 23.52 -8.19 5.21
C SER A 522 23.13 -6.79 5.67
N VAL A 523 23.88 -5.79 5.20
CA VAL A 523 23.60 -4.38 5.48
C VAL A 523 23.47 -3.66 4.15
N THR A 524 22.31 -3.04 3.92
CA THR A 524 22.06 -2.17 2.77
C THR A 524 21.92 -0.74 3.26
N VAL A 525 22.63 0.18 2.64
CA VAL A 525 22.51 1.63 2.85
C VAL A 525 22.26 2.28 1.51
N GLY A 526 21.21 3.09 1.42
CA GLY A 526 20.86 3.82 0.21
C GLY A 526 20.53 5.28 0.50
N GLY A 527 20.82 6.15 -0.46
CA GLY A 527 20.37 7.54 -0.49
C GLY A 527 19.59 7.80 -1.77
N PHE A 528 18.58 8.65 -1.69
CA PHE A 528 17.76 9.04 -2.83
C PHE A 528 17.49 10.54 -2.84
N PHE A 529 17.29 11.08 -4.03
CA PHE A 529 16.77 12.42 -4.28
C PHE A 529 15.79 12.35 -5.44
N THR A 530 14.54 12.76 -5.21
CA THR A 530 13.48 12.78 -6.23
C THR A 530 12.94 14.18 -6.34
N GLN A 531 12.92 14.72 -7.56
CA GLN A 531 12.30 15.99 -7.91
C GLN A 531 11.03 15.72 -8.72
N PHE A 532 9.91 16.28 -8.28
CA PHE A 532 8.59 16.14 -8.87
C PHE A 532 8.12 17.50 -9.42
N LYS A 533 7.60 17.52 -10.64
CA LYS A 533 7.10 18.72 -11.33
C LYS A 533 5.66 18.54 -11.72
N ASN A 534 4.95 19.67 -11.88
CA ASN A 534 3.56 19.73 -12.30
C ASN A 534 2.61 18.93 -11.39
N MET A 535 2.93 18.80 -10.09
CA MET A 535 2.07 18.08 -9.16
C MET A 535 0.64 18.62 -9.20
N LEU A 536 -0.32 17.70 -9.26
CA LEU A 536 -1.74 18.04 -9.26
C LEU A 536 -2.20 18.50 -7.88
N ASP A 537 -2.89 19.64 -7.85
CA ASP A 537 -3.46 20.23 -6.64
C ASP A 537 -4.78 20.94 -6.98
N SER A 538 -5.35 21.67 -6.03
CA SER A 538 -6.56 22.46 -6.19
C SER A 538 -6.35 23.85 -5.60
N GLU A 539 -6.60 24.89 -6.39
CA GLU A 539 -6.55 26.28 -5.95
C GLU A 539 -7.96 26.78 -5.60
N GLU A 540 -8.10 27.49 -4.48
CA GLU A 540 -9.35 28.14 -4.11
C GLU A 540 -9.56 29.39 -4.99
N ILE A 541 -10.53 29.31 -5.92
CA ILE A 541 -10.87 30.40 -6.85
C ILE A 541 -11.99 31.32 -6.34
N ALA A 542 -12.79 30.84 -5.38
CA ALA A 542 -13.80 31.57 -4.64
C ALA A 542 -14.09 30.83 -3.32
N GLU A 543 -14.83 31.48 -2.39
CA GLU A 543 -15.19 30.84 -1.11
C GLU A 543 -15.78 29.44 -1.33
N SER A 544 -15.14 28.44 -0.76
CA SER A 544 -15.53 27.03 -0.89
C SER A 544 -15.59 26.52 -2.35
N THR A 545 -14.81 27.12 -3.27
CA THR A 545 -14.79 26.76 -4.69
C THR A 545 -13.34 26.58 -5.13
N TYR A 546 -13.02 25.38 -5.58
CA TYR A 546 -11.67 24.96 -5.96
C TYR A 546 -11.60 24.59 -7.44
N LYS A 547 -10.48 24.88 -8.09
CA LYS A 547 -10.18 24.47 -9.45
C LYS A 547 -8.91 23.60 -9.46
N ALA A 548 -8.93 22.52 -10.19
CA ALA A 548 -7.76 21.67 -10.37
C ALA A 548 -6.65 22.43 -11.15
N ILE A 549 -5.45 22.40 -10.62
CA ILE A 549 -4.25 23.03 -11.22
C ILE A 549 -3.05 22.10 -11.15
N ASN A 550 -2.03 22.38 -11.98
CA ASN A 550 -0.70 21.87 -11.72
C ASN A 550 0.00 22.81 -10.76
N HIS A 551 0.31 22.31 -9.59
CA HIS A 551 1.11 23.01 -8.59
C HIS A 551 2.59 22.87 -8.92
N GLY A 552 3.48 23.64 -8.24
CA GLY A 552 4.89 23.74 -8.52
C GLY A 552 5.69 22.44 -8.43
N ARG A 553 6.69 22.44 -7.55
CA ARG A 553 7.61 21.31 -7.38
C ARG A 553 7.55 20.77 -5.97
N VAL A 554 7.75 19.45 -5.88
CA VAL A 554 8.01 18.78 -4.61
C VAL A 554 9.37 18.07 -4.72
N GLU A 555 10.21 18.27 -3.73
CA GLU A 555 11.48 17.55 -3.60
C GLU A 555 11.40 16.58 -2.43
N SER A 556 11.80 15.34 -2.65
CA SER A 556 11.95 14.33 -1.60
C SER A 556 13.37 13.76 -1.63
N LYS A 557 14.04 13.76 -0.47
CA LYS A 557 15.38 13.21 -0.30
C LYS A 557 15.49 12.45 1.00
N GLY A 558 16.34 11.43 1.01
CA GLY A 558 16.43 10.61 2.19
C GLY A 558 17.55 9.58 2.18
N VAL A 559 17.60 8.86 3.30
CA VAL A 559 18.53 7.75 3.51
C VAL A 559 17.75 6.57 4.04
N GLU A 560 18.00 5.40 3.49
CA GLU A 560 17.42 4.12 3.91
C GLU A 560 18.54 3.19 4.37
N VAL A 561 18.35 2.55 5.52
CA VAL A 561 19.24 1.52 6.05
C VAL A 561 18.44 0.27 6.34
N LEU A 562 18.89 -0.87 5.84
CA LEU A 562 18.30 -2.17 6.11
C LEU A 562 19.39 -3.13 6.59
N VAL A 563 19.15 -3.77 7.72
CA VAL A 563 20.00 -4.80 8.30
C VAL A 563 19.21 -6.08 8.39
N LYS A 564 19.72 -7.18 7.84
CA LYS A 564 19.17 -8.52 8.00
C LYS A 564 20.28 -9.46 8.48
N THR A 565 20.04 -10.24 9.52
CA THR A 565 20.98 -11.28 9.95
C THR A 565 20.61 -12.63 9.35
N ARG A 566 21.58 -13.50 9.15
CA ARG A 566 21.31 -14.92 9.01
C ARG A 566 20.86 -15.49 10.36
N PRO A 567 20.15 -16.60 10.39
CA PRO A 567 19.74 -17.19 11.67
C PRO A 567 20.97 -17.61 12.50
N VAL A 568 21.01 -17.09 13.71
CA VAL A 568 21.97 -17.48 14.74
C VAL A 568 21.17 -17.98 15.94
N TRP A 569 21.41 -19.21 16.40
CA TRP A 569 20.61 -19.88 17.43
C TRP A 569 19.10 -19.85 17.11
N ASN A 570 18.76 -20.18 15.88
CA ASN A 570 17.37 -20.16 15.39
C ASN A 570 16.69 -18.77 15.47
N THR A 571 17.47 -17.69 15.54
CA THR A 571 16.97 -16.32 15.68
C THR A 571 17.51 -15.44 14.54
N ARG A 572 16.64 -14.70 13.86
CA ARG A 572 16.97 -13.72 12.84
C ARG A 572 16.54 -12.32 13.30
N PHE A 573 17.39 -11.35 13.05
CA PHE A 573 17.07 -9.94 13.25
C PHE A 573 16.89 -9.24 11.88
N THR A 574 15.87 -8.40 11.78
CA THR A 574 15.66 -7.48 10.67
C THR A 574 15.43 -6.08 11.23
N GLY A 575 16.24 -5.11 10.80
CA GLY A 575 16.10 -3.71 11.22
C GLY A 575 16.08 -2.79 10.03
N GLY A 576 15.16 -1.84 10.01
CA GLY A 576 15.02 -0.81 8.98
C GLY A 576 15.00 0.58 9.58
N TYR A 577 15.72 1.52 8.97
CA TYR A 577 15.63 2.93 9.28
C TYR A 577 15.48 3.72 7.99
N THR A 578 14.53 4.66 7.98
CA THR A 578 14.33 5.58 6.88
C THR A 578 14.29 7.00 7.41
N PHE A 579 15.13 7.86 6.83
CA PHE A 579 15.04 9.31 6.93
C PHE A 579 14.46 9.85 5.62
N THR A 580 13.35 10.61 5.69
CA THR A 580 12.74 11.25 4.52
C THR A 580 12.50 12.71 4.82
N HIS A 581 13.04 13.59 3.97
CA HIS A 581 12.74 15.01 3.96
C HIS A 581 12.08 15.37 2.63
N ALA A 582 10.78 15.59 2.68
CA ALA A 582 10.03 16.09 1.53
C ALA A 582 9.56 17.52 1.80
N GLU A 583 9.59 18.36 0.77
CA GLU A 583 9.26 19.78 0.84
C GLU A 583 8.64 20.25 -0.49
N ILE A 584 7.61 21.06 -0.40
CA ILE A 584 7.04 21.79 -1.54
C ILE A 584 7.97 22.95 -1.83
N THR A 585 8.63 22.95 -2.99
CA THR A 585 9.68 23.95 -3.33
C THR A 585 9.17 25.03 -4.27
N GLU A 586 7.92 24.95 -4.73
CA GLU A 586 7.29 25.94 -5.62
C GLU A 586 5.78 25.90 -5.43
N GLY A 587 5.13 27.08 -5.39
CA GLY A 587 3.67 27.19 -5.30
C GLY A 587 3.19 27.86 -4.02
N ALA A 588 1.87 27.85 -3.78
CA ALA A 588 1.26 28.52 -2.61
C ALA A 588 1.70 27.95 -1.26
N ASP A 589 2.12 26.69 -1.25
CA ASP A 589 2.56 25.97 -0.06
C ASP A 589 4.09 25.79 0.00
N GLU A 590 4.86 26.64 -0.70
CA GLU A 590 6.32 26.64 -0.69
C GLU A 590 6.89 26.66 0.74
N GLY A 591 7.91 25.81 0.99
CA GLY A 591 8.51 25.63 2.30
C GLY A 591 7.75 24.72 3.24
N LYS A 592 6.55 24.22 2.86
CA LYS A 592 5.79 23.27 3.69
C LYS A 592 6.18 21.85 3.38
N ARG A 593 6.02 20.99 4.38
CA ARG A 593 6.18 19.54 4.26
C ARG A 593 4.85 18.89 3.88
N PRO A 594 4.83 17.81 3.10
CA PRO A 594 3.63 17.00 2.91
C PRO A 594 3.02 16.57 4.26
N ASN A 595 1.69 16.50 4.33
CA ASN A 595 0.98 16.12 5.55
C ASN A 595 1.23 14.64 5.91
N GLU A 596 1.27 14.37 7.24
CA GLU A 596 1.37 13.01 7.80
C GLU A 596 2.63 12.22 7.44
N LEU A 597 3.56 12.81 6.71
CA LEU A 597 4.83 12.16 6.38
C LEU A 597 5.79 12.17 7.57
N PRO A 598 6.19 11.00 8.10
CA PRO A 598 7.22 10.92 9.13
C PRO A 598 8.61 11.25 8.53
N ARG A 599 9.38 12.09 9.25
CA ARG A 599 10.78 12.35 8.88
C ARG A 599 11.67 11.15 9.19
N HIS A 600 11.37 10.43 10.26
CA HIS A 600 12.10 9.24 10.66
C HIS A 600 11.14 8.07 10.88
N THR A 601 11.41 6.96 10.24
CA THR A 601 10.73 5.67 10.48
C THR A 601 11.78 4.66 10.92
N LEU A 602 11.50 3.95 12.02
CA LEU A 602 12.35 2.87 12.51
C LEU A 602 11.50 1.60 12.65
N THR A 603 11.97 0.51 12.04
CA THR A 603 11.38 -0.82 12.19
C THR A 603 12.41 -1.78 12.75
N ALA A 604 12.02 -2.65 13.64
CA ALA A 604 12.87 -3.73 14.13
C ALA A 604 12.02 -4.98 14.33
N ARG A 605 12.55 -6.12 13.91
CA ARG A 605 11.90 -7.43 14.06
C ARG A 605 12.92 -8.48 14.45
N VAL A 606 12.56 -9.29 15.42
CA VAL A 606 13.29 -10.48 15.83
C VAL A 606 12.38 -11.67 15.59
N ASP A 607 12.82 -12.60 14.77
CA ASP A 607 12.14 -13.86 14.47
C ASP A 607 12.90 -15.01 15.11
N TRP A 608 12.19 -15.94 15.71
CA TRP A 608 12.71 -17.19 16.25
C TRP A 608 11.92 -18.37 15.71
N ALA A 609 12.61 -19.47 15.37
CA ALA A 609 11.96 -20.69 14.90
C ALA A 609 12.68 -21.93 15.46
N SER A 610 11.91 -22.84 16.08
CA SER A 610 12.45 -24.10 16.60
C SER A 610 11.41 -25.23 16.55
N GLY A 611 11.75 -26.34 15.92
CA GLY A 611 10.81 -27.45 15.72
C GLY A 611 9.50 -26.96 15.06
N PRO A 612 8.32 -27.25 15.64
CA PRO A 612 7.03 -26.84 15.08
C PRO A 612 6.64 -25.39 15.42
N PHE A 613 7.46 -24.64 16.14
CA PHE A 613 7.12 -23.33 16.67
C PHE A 613 7.88 -22.21 15.96
N THR A 614 7.20 -21.10 15.75
CA THR A 614 7.81 -19.80 15.41
C THR A 614 7.33 -18.74 16.37
N ALA A 615 8.14 -17.72 16.61
CA ALA A 615 7.73 -16.54 17.35
C ALA A 615 8.42 -15.30 16.78
N TYR A 616 7.81 -14.13 16.93
CA TYR A 616 8.44 -12.87 16.61
C TYR A 616 8.07 -11.78 17.62
N VAL A 617 8.95 -10.80 17.70
CA VAL A 617 8.68 -9.48 18.29
C VAL A 617 9.01 -8.45 17.23
N LYS A 618 8.09 -7.50 17.03
CA LYS A 618 8.25 -6.42 16.05
C LYS A 618 7.98 -5.08 16.70
N SER A 619 8.73 -4.06 16.33
CA SER A 619 8.43 -2.66 16.67
C SER A 619 8.44 -1.79 15.42
N SER A 620 7.53 -0.82 15.37
CA SER A 620 7.46 0.23 14.36
C SER A 620 7.32 1.59 15.04
N SER A 621 8.20 2.52 14.71
CA SER A 621 8.25 3.86 15.31
C SER A 621 8.23 4.91 14.22
N LYS A 622 7.45 5.97 14.43
CA LYS A 622 7.36 7.14 13.55
C LYS A 622 7.62 8.41 14.34
N PHE A 623 8.49 9.27 13.80
CA PHE A 623 8.92 10.50 14.47
C PHE A 623 8.87 11.69 13.52
N ASP A 624 8.62 12.87 14.08
CA ASP A 624 8.61 14.17 13.40
C ASP A 624 7.70 14.21 12.16
N MET A 625 6.43 13.87 12.35
CA MET A 625 5.41 13.92 11.29
C MET A 625 4.80 15.30 11.18
N ALA A 626 4.79 15.87 9.97
CA ALA A 626 4.30 17.22 9.71
C ALA A 626 2.77 17.31 9.69
N VAL A 627 2.24 18.49 10.10
CA VAL A 627 0.88 18.93 9.82
C VAL A 627 0.96 20.06 8.78
N SER A 628 0.46 19.83 7.55
CA SER A 628 0.62 20.79 6.44
C SER A 628 -0.09 22.13 6.67
N ASN A 629 -1.27 22.09 7.25
CA ASN A 629 -2.12 23.27 7.49
C ASN A 629 -2.51 23.38 8.96
N PRO A 630 -1.57 23.74 9.87
CA PRO A 630 -1.88 23.96 11.27
C PRO A 630 -2.92 25.10 11.39
N GLY A 631 -3.98 24.87 12.16
CA GLY A 631 -5.01 25.86 12.41
C GLY A 631 -6.25 25.80 11.51
N ASN A 632 -6.28 24.99 10.46
CA ASN A 632 -7.50 24.74 9.70
C ASN A 632 -8.54 23.97 10.53
N LYS A 633 -9.84 24.15 10.22
CA LYS A 633 -10.92 23.41 10.88
C LYS A 633 -10.68 21.90 10.75
N GLY A 634 -10.49 21.23 11.89
CA GLY A 634 -10.20 19.79 11.95
C GLY A 634 -8.72 19.44 11.88
N SER A 635 -7.82 20.39 11.64
CA SER A 635 -6.38 20.22 11.75
C SER A 635 -5.88 20.56 13.16
N ARG A 636 -4.73 20.01 13.52
CA ARG A 636 -4.04 20.33 14.76
C ARG A 636 -3.45 21.74 14.72
N ASN A 637 -3.45 22.45 15.85
CA ASN A 637 -2.81 23.78 15.97
C ASN A 637 -1.29 23.72 16.11
N ALA A 638 -0.71 22.53 16.23
CA ALA A 638 0.72 22.29 16.31
C ALA A 638 1.32 21.99 14.93
N PRO A 639 2.61 22.31 14.69
CA PRO A 639 3.25 22.11 13.39
C PRO A 639 3.54 20.65 13.08
N LYS A 640 3.44 19.74 14.05
CA LYS A 640 3.69 18.31 13.90
C LYS A 640 2.80 17.46 14.79
N TYR A 641 2.59 16.22 14.36
CA TYR A 641 1.95 15.16 15.15
C TYR A 641 2.89 14.62 16.23
N GLU A 642 2.31 13.94 17.22
CA GLU A 642 3.09 13.25 18.26
C GLU A 642 3.77 12.00 17.72
N ASP A 643 4.99 11.76 18.22
CA ASP A 643 5.75 10.56 17.92
C ASP A 643 5.14 9.34 18.60
N TYR A 644 5.24 8.18 17.96
CA TYR A 644 4.75 6.94 18.53
C TYR A 644 5.57 5.72 18.14
N THR A 645 5.47 4.69 18.98
CA THR A 645 6.02 3.34 18.76
C THR A 645 4.95 2.31 19.03
N ILE A 646 4.74 1.39 18.10
CA ILE A 646 3.87 0.22 18.25
C ILE A 646 4.76 -1.02 18.35
N VAL A 647 4.41 -1.92 19.26
CA VAL A 647 5.09 -3.21 19.44
C VAL A 647 4.07 -4.32 19.28
N ASP A 648 4.40 -5.29 18.43
CA ASP A 648 3.61 -6.49 18.19
C ASP A 648 4.42 -7.73 18.55
N ILE A 649 3.75 -8.76 19.04
CA ILE A 649 4.31 -10.08 19.27
C ILE A 649 3.43 -11.12 18.58
N GLY A 650 4.01 -12.18 18.08
CA GLY A 650 3.22 -13.24 17.47
C GLY A 650 4.04 -14.49 17.21
N GLY A 651 3.41 -15.46 16.58
CA GLY A 651 4.06 -16.70 16.25
C GLY A 651 3.10 -17.71 15.63
N SER A 652 3.61 -18.92 15.41
CA SER A 652 2.81 -20.03 14.92
C SER A 652 3.22 -21.35 15.54
N TRP A 653 2.30 -22.28 15.52
CA TRP A 653 2.48 -23.68 15.90
C TRP A 653 1.98 -24.58 14.76
N THR A 654 2.84 -25.49 14.33
CA THR A 654 2.55 -26.50 13.30
C THR A 654 2.48 -27.88 13.97
N PRO A 655 1.33 -28.24 14.60
CA PRO A 655 1.20 -29.46 15.40
C PRO A 655 1.44 -30.74 14.60
N VAL A 656 1.00 -30.74 13.36
CA VAL A 656 1.22 -31.79 12.35
C VAL A 656 1.46 -31.14 11.01
N LYS A 657 2.10 -31.85 10.08
CA LYS A 657 2.33 -31.37 8.71
C LYS A 657 1.02 -30.80 8.13
N ASN A 658 1.13 -29.68 7.43
CA ASN A 658 0.01 -29.02 6.74
C ASN A 658 -1.00 -28.26 7.63
N HIS A 659 -0.88 -28.27 8.95
CA HIS A 659 -1.77 -27.57 9.86
C HIS A 659 -0.99 -26.47 10.61
N VAL A 660 -1.34 -25.22 10.40
CA VAL A 660 -0.69 -24.08 11.05
C VAL A 660 -1.73 -23.31 11.87
N ILE A 661 -1.42 -23.11 13.14
CA ILE A 661 -2.15 -22.21 14.02
C ILE A 661 -1.24 -21.02 14.25
N ALA A 662 -1.63 -19.84 13.77
CA ALA A 662 -0.89 -18.59 13.96
C ALA A 662 -1.65 -17.67 14.92
N TRP A 663 -0.89 -16.82 15.62
CA TRP A 663 -1.43 -15.84 16.56
C TRP A 663 -0.56 -14.59 16.58
N ALA A 664 -1.17 -13.45 16.85
CA ALA A 664 -0.48 -12.20 17.13
C ALA A 664 -1.23 -11.39 18.17
N VAL A 665 -0.50 -10.75 19.07
CA VAL A 665 -1.00 -9.65 19.90
C VAL A 665 -0.41 -8.38 19.32
N ASN A 666 -1.23 -7.59 18.65
CA ASN A 666 -0.82 -6.33 18.07
C ASN A 666 -0.95 -5.22 19.13
N ASN A 667 -0.10 -4.20 19.01
CA ASN A 667 -0.05 -3.08 19.94
C ASN A 667 0.01 -3.54 21.41
N VAL A 668 0.97 -4.43 21.74
CA VAL A 668 1.12 -5.06 23.08
C VAL A 668 1.19 -4.04 24.19
N LEU A 669 1.78 -2.86 23.93
CA LEU A 669 1.91 -1.79 24.89
C LEU A 669 0.62 -0.98 25.07
N ASP A 670 -0.42 -1.32 24.32
CA ASP A 670 -1.73 -0.65 24.30
C ASP A 670 -1.59 0.86 24.10
N LYS A 671 -0.76 1.25 23.12
CA LYS A 671 -0.55 2.66 22.81
C LYS A 671 -1.83 3.24 22.24
N ASP A 672 -2.43 4.15 22.98
CA ASP A 672 -3.58 4.91 22.51
C ASP A 672 -3.11 5.98 21.52
N THR A 673 -3.60 5.92 20.27
CA THR A 673 -3.36 6.91 19.22
C THR A 673 -4.63 7.69 18.85
N ALA A 674 -5.73 7.47 19.54
CA ALA A 674 -6.97 8.22 19.40
C ALA A 674 -7.11 9.30 20.47
N VAL A 675 -6.10 10.16 20.59
CA VAL A 675 -6.01 11.23 21.59
C VAL A 675 -6.24 12.60 20.95
N PHE A 676 -7.13 13.40 21.52
CA PHE A 676 -7.60 14.62 20.91
C PHE A 676 -7.24 15.89 21.68
N GLU A 677 -6.88 16.94 20.96
CA GLU A 677 -6.76 18.31 21.47
C GLU A 677 -7.78 19.24 20.83
N LYS A 678 -8.07 20.37 21.49
CA LYS A 678 -8.93 21.40 20.89
C LYS A 678 -8.23 22.07 19.71
N SER A 679 -8.93 22.10 18.57
CA SER A 679 -8.56 22.86 17.38
C SER A 679 -9.63 23.93 17.14
N GLY A 680 -9.31 25.20 17.39
CA GLY A 680 -10.28 26.29 17.38
C GLY A 680 -11.28 26.24 18.54
N THR A 681 -12.46 26.83 18.34
CA THR A 681 -13.48 27.01 19.41
C THR A 681 -14.32 25.76 19.64
N SER A 682 -14.58 24.94 18.62
CA SER A 682 -15.55 23.82 18.68
C SER A 682 -15.08 22.52 18.04
N SER A 683 -13.87 22.49 17.47
CA SER A 683 -13.33 21.31 16.79
C SER A 683 -12.31 20.56 17.66
N TRP A 684 -12.17 19.28 17.43
CA TRP A 684 -11.18 18.42 18.06
C TRP A 684 -10.32 17.74 16.98
N ALA A 685 -9.01 17.80 17.11
CA ALA A 685 -8.06 17.16 16.22
C ALA A 685 -7.30 16.06 16.96
N ASN A 686 -7.03 14.96 16.27
CA ASN A 686 -6.17 13.92 16.82
C ASN A 686 -4.72 14.43 16.91
N ILE A 687 -4.03 14.13 18.01
CA ILE A 687 -2.62 14.50 18.18
C ILE A 687 -1.67 13.55 17.43
N TYR A 688 -2.16 12.40 16.97
CA TYR A 688 -1.44 11.45 16.13
C TYR A 688 -1.97 11.51 14.67
N SER A 689 -1.12 11.21 13.70
CA SER A 689 -1.48 11.20 12.27
C SER A 689 -2.46 10.08 11.93
N ASN A 690 -2.31 8.92 12.56
CA ASN A 690 -3.11 7.73 12.29
C ASN A 690 -3.87 7.27 13.53
N TYR A 691 -5.06 6.73 13.31
CA TYR A 691 -5.85 6.02 14.30
C TYR A 691 -5.43 4.55 14.28
N ILE A 692 -4.47 4.17 15.12
CA ILE A 692 -4.04 2.78 15.25
C ILE A 692 -4.92 2.12 16.31
N GLU A 693 -5.44 0.95 15.98
CA GLU A 693 -6.26 0.17 16.89
C GLU A 693 -5.53 -0.11 18.21
N GLY A 694 -6.28 -0.15 19.31
CA GLY A 694 -5.79 -0.57 20.60
C GLY A 694 -5.24 -1.99 20.59
N ARG A 695 -4.80 -2.49 21.72
CA ARG A 695 -4.32 -3.88 21.80
C ARG A 695 -5.40 -4.85 21.32
N ASN A 696 -5.00 -5.80 20.46
CA ASN A 696 -5.90 -6.80 19.93
C ASN A 696 -5.21 -8.15 19.74
N LEU A 697 -6.00 -9.21 19.73
CA LEU A 697 -5.57 -10.58 19.49
C LEU A 697 -6.03 -11.04 18.11
N TRP A 698 -5.08 -11.42 17.25
CA TRP A 698 -5.36 -12.12 16.01
C TRP A 698 -5.07 -13.61 16.17
N LEU A 699 -5.97 -14.43 15.66
CA LEU A 699 -5.85 -15.89 15.60
C LEU A 699 -6.16 -16.37 14.18
N SER A 700 -5.39 -17.33 13.69
CA SER A 700 -5.59 -17.93 12.38
C SER A 700 -5.32 -19.43 12.43
N TYR A 701 -6.13 -20.17 11.71
CA TYR A 701 -5.88 -21.57 11.40
C TYR A 701 -5.83 -21.77 9.90
N THR A 702 -4.73 -22.37 9.42
CA THR A 702 -4.53 -22.70 8.01
C THR A 702 -4.29 -24.19 7.86
N TYR A 703 -5.05 -24.81 6.96
CA TYR A 703 -4.80 -26.17 6.45
C TYR A 703 -4.30 -26.07 5.01
N SER A 704 -3.16 -26.67 4.73
CA SER A 704 -2.56 -26.75 3.39
C SER A 704 -2.42 -28.21 2.96
N PHE A 705 -2.49 -28.53 1.67
CA PHE A 705 -2.39 -29.89 1.16
C PHE A 705 -1.76 -29.93 -0.23
#